data_7af66e65b211e253a2f74fe8a5306262
#
_entry.id   7af66e65b211e253a2f74fe8a5306262
#
_cell.length_a   1.000
_cell.length_b   1.000
_cell.length_c   1.000
_cell.angle_alpha   90.00
_cell.angle_beta   90.00
_cell.angle_gamma   90.00
#
_symmetry.space_group_name_H-M   'P 1'
#
loop_
_entity.id
_entity.type
_entity.pdbx_description
1 polymer ?
#
loop_
_entity_poly.entity_id
_entity_poly.type
_entity_poly.pdbx_seq_one_letter_code
_entity_poly.pdbx_strand_id
1 'polypeptide(L)'
;MNRLTIIIAAICCTMLAYAQPPQGFGGPRVEPQYKNVNYAGDELEAHQMDIYLPQGNQERYKVVVAIYGSAWFANNMKGMAYMSIGKPLTDAGFAVVCINHRSSGDARFPAQIHDVKAAIRYLRANADRYRLDTSFIGITGFSSGGHLSALAGVTNGMKSRTVGATTVDLEGAVSGHPDESSRVDAVVDWFGPVDMARMENCETVKDGNSPEAALMGGAPADMPEMVSLISPITYVTKDCPRFLVIHGDADNVVPHCQSAYFAEELEKAGCLEEFITVPGGQHGPVTFNEGTFKRMVDFFLKESAEKAQSPNKKLTLKQADGKYVVEYQGKTVLRIEADGYGLGKTFAQRQELTFVRHLHEDYTMLSGKRLHASNEANEYAVAVDDRTRLVWRLYNDGVAFRYELTGMNGETLPEERTAYLIPEGKNRWVQRWTEPYEAFFPHATTGESRDHRWGYPALIEAQEGVFALLSEADINRRQSASCLRNDGDVERYRVCPDKNDLKMTDNWHSPWRMAIVGTLANVVESTLVTDLSEPCRLTDTSWIEPGVVSWIYWAHNHGSNDYNIIRQYVDMAVEMKLPYVLIDAEWDGMKDGKTIEDAISYAKSRGVKPMIWYNSSVGWINGAPGPKFRLNKPEDREREFAWCEKLGVAGVKIDFFSGDNQMNMDYYIDLMESTARHHLLVNFHGATIPRGWQRTYPHMLTMEAVYGAEWYNNVPTFTNRAASHNTTLPFTRNVIGPMDYTPCAFSDSQHPHITTHAHELALTVLFESGLQHLADRPESFLAQPQEVKDFLGQLPTVWDETRYVSGYPGRSAVIARRSGNTWYVAGINGMDEEQVLDADLRAIIPTFRTARLFLDGKKWEIRTATKLPTTVKCRPRGGFVYVVER
;
A
#
# COMPACT_ATOMS: atom_id res chain seq x y z
N MET A 1 33.02 -7.40 59.89
CA MET A 1 32.92 -7.05 58.42
C MET A 1 32.76 -8.39 57.72
N ASN A 2 31.59 -8.60 57.20
CA ASN A 2 31.22 -9.85 56.52
C ASN A 2 32.03 -10.02 55.19
N ARG A 3 32.38 -11.26 54.83
CA ARG A 3 33.05 -11.60 53.53
C ARG A 3 32.38 -10.94 52.31
N LEU A 4 31.08 -10.72 52.39
CA LEU A 4 30.29 -10.02 51.36
C LEU A 4 30.73 -8.54 51.20
N THR A 5 31.01 -7.83 52.29
CA THR A 5 31.48 -6.43 52.29
C THR A 5 32.91 -6.33 51.69
N ILE A 6 33.72 -7.37 51.86
CA ILE A 6 35.08 -7.42 51.27
C ILE A 6 35.01 -7.72 49.76
N ILE A 7 34.09 -8.59 49.32
CA ILE A 7 33.88 -8.88 47.89
C ILE A 7 33.31 -7.66 47.19
N ILE A 8 32.36 -6.97 47.76
CA ILE A 8 31.78 -5.70 47.23
C ILE A 8 32.85 -4.63 47.17
N ALA A 9 33.68 -4.48 48.21
CA ALA A 9 34.79 -3.54 48.21
C ALA A 9 35.87 -3.95 47.18
N ALA A 10 36.12 -5.24 46.99
CA ALA A 10 37.08 -5.71 45.97
C ALA A 10 36.57 -5.50 44.52
N ILE A 11 35.30 -5.75 44.26
CA ILE A 11 34.68 -5.54 42.96
C ILE A 11 34.58 -4.02 42.64
N CYS A 12 34.16 -3.19 43.62
CA CYS A 12 34.17 -1.74 43.50
C CYS A 12 35.59 -1.17 43.39
N CYS A 13 36.56 -1.69 44.12
CA CYS A 13 37.97 -1.26 44.03
C CYS A 13 38.65 -1.73 42.74
N THR A 14 38.34 -2.91 42.23
CA THR A 14 38.85 -3.33 40.90
C THR A 14 38.20 -2.55 39.77
N MET A 15 36.91 -2.24 39.83
CA MET A 15 36.28 -1.35 38.86
C MET A 15 36.78 0.10 38.97
N LEU A 16 37.05 0.61 40.16
CA LEU A 16 37.65 1.94 40.38
C LEU A 16 39.15 1.98 40.05
N ALA A 17 39.90 0.89 40.22
CA ALA A 17 41.33 0.82 39.88
C ALA A 17 41.57 0.62 38.36
N TYR A 18 40.58 0.06 37.61
CA TYR A 18 40.64 -0.12 36.16
C TYR A 18 39.83 0.96 35.39
N ALA A 19 39.15 1.87 36.10
CA ALA A 19 38.49 3.04 35.51
C ALA A 19 39.48 4.17 35.19
N GLN A 20 40.75 3.87 34.94
CA GLN A 20 41.58 4.79 34.16
C GLN A 20 41.21 4.59 32.71
N PRO A 21 40.73 5.64 32.00
CA PRO A 21 40.51 5.56 30.59
C PRO A 21 41.80 5.11 29.89
N PRO A 22 41.74 4.28 28.84
CA PRO A 22 42.93 3.96 28.06
C PRO A 22 43.67 5.26 27.77
N GLN A 23 44.98 5.30 27.95
CA GLN A 23 45.82 6.48 27.67
C GLN A 23 45.58 6.87 26.20
N GLY A 24 44.82 7.96 25.99
CA GLY A 24 44.37 8.44 24.67
C GLY A 24 43.07 9.20 24.67
N PHE A 25 42.17 8.98 25.65
CA PHE A 25 40.86 9.68 25.74
C PHE A 25 40.81 10.75 26.84
N GLY A 26 41.89 11.46 27.09
CA GLY A 26 41.91 12.62 27.97
C GLY A 26 41.41 13.91 27.34
N GLY A 27 40.14 13.88 26.85
CA GLY A 27 39.39 15.08 26.47
C GLY A 27 38.78 15.74 27.69
N PRO A 28 38.36 17.03 27.62
CA PRO A 28 37.67 17.70 28.71
C PRO A 28 36.37 16.92 29.05
N ARG A 29 36.05 16.88 30.36
CA ARG A 29 34.81 16.23 30.84
C ARG A 29 33.61 16.84 30.13
N VAL A 30 32.86 16.03 29.37
CA VAL A 30 31.66 16.49 28.66
C VAL A 30 30.53 16.53 29.68
N GLU A 31 29.97 17.71 29.91
CA GLU A 31 28.75 17.86 30.73
C GLU A 31 27.50 17.59 29.89
N PRO A 32 26.47 16.93 30.46
CA PRO A 32 25.19 16.69 29.76
C PRO A 32 24.46 18.03 29.56
N GLN A 33 23.77 18.17 28.45
CA GLN A 33 22.90 19.35 28.22
C GLN A 33 21.71 19.35 29.16
N TYR A 34 21.20 18.17 29.56
CA TYR A 34 20.15 18.05 30.54
C TYR A 34 20.62 17.06 31.62
N LYS A 35 20.77 17.54 32.86
CA LYS A 35 21.32 16.78 33.95
C LYS A 35 20.27 16.42 35.00
N ASN A 36 20.32 15.21 35.54
CA ASN A 36 19.44 14.74 36.61
C ASN A 36 17.94 14.88 36.27
N VAL A 37 17.57 14.62 35.01
CA VAL A 37 16.17 14.60 34.59
C VAL A 37 15.47 13.40 35.24
N ASN A 38 14.48 13.67 36.11
CA ASN A 38 13.71 12.60 36.75
C ASN A 38 12.59 12.14 35.80
N TYR A 39 12.59 10.82 35.47
CA TYR A 39 11.63 10.23 34.52
C TYR A 39 10.41 9.60 35.19
N ALA A 40 10.41 9.50 36.53
CA ALA A 40 9.32 8.90 37.31
C ALA A 40 8.39 9.92 37.96
N GLY A 41 8.82 11.18 38.05
CA GLY A 41 8.06 12.23 38.70
C GLY A 41 8.16 12.17 40.25
N ASP A 42 9.19 11.48 40.76
CA ASP A 42 9.52 11.38 42.16
C ASP A 42 10.88 12.05 42.47
N GLU A 43 11.39 11.91 43.67
CA GLU A 43 12.68 12.50 44.07
C GLU A 43 13.82 11.48 44.12
N LEU A 44 13.62 10.23 43.63
CA LEU A 44 14.63 9.19 43.73
C LEU A 44 15.78 9.42 42.76
N GLU A 45 17.00 9.35 43.23
CA GLU A 45 18.21 9.38 42.39
C GLU A 45 18.25 8.23 41.40
N ALA A 46 17.71 7.08 41.78
CA ALA A 46 17.54 5.91 40.91
C ALA A 46 16.69 6.17 39.67
N HIS A 47 15.83 7.17 39.69
CA HIS A 47 14.95 7.54 38.56
C HIS A 47 15.46 8.78 37.80
N GLN A 48 16.73 9.10 37.90
CA GLN A 48 17.35 10.20 37.16
C GLN A 48 18.10 9.70 35.91
N MET A 49 18.10 10.56 34.88
CA MET A 49 18.88 10.35 33.68
C MET A 49 19.61 11.64 33.30
N ASP A 50 20.70 11.51 32.54
CA ASP A 50 21.43 12.60 31.93
C ASP A 50 21.32 12.48 30.39
N ILE A 51 21.08 13.61 29.67
CA ILE A 51 20.94 13.65 28.23
C ILE A 51 22.11 14.45 27.64
N TYR A 52 22.88 13.79 26.79
CA TYR A 52 24.01 14.36 26.05
C TYR A 52 23.62 14.54 24.60
N LEU A 53 23.62 15.78 24.11
CA LEU A 53 23.36 16.07 22.69
C LEU A 53 24.67 16.21 21.92
N PRO A 54 24.69 15.79 20.65
CA PRO A 54 25.82 16.00 19.74
C PRO A 54 26.14 17.49 19.57
N GLN A 55 27.36 17.78 19.16
CA GLN A 55 27.71 19.11 18.68
C GLN A 55 27.06 19.33 17.31
N GLY A 56 26.31 20.41 17.13
CA GLY A 56 25.64 20.74 15.88
C GLY A 56 24.30 21.46 16.10
N ASN A 57 23.71 21.89 14.99
CA ASN A 57 22.45 22.67 14.98
C ASN A 57 21.27 21.89 14.41
N GLN A 58 21.29 20.56 14.48
CA GLN A 58 20.10 19.78 14.06
C GLN A 58 18.92 20.09 14.99
N GLU A 59 17.73 20.11 14.45
CA GLU A 59 16.50 20.38 15.19
C GLU A 59 16.26 19.30 16.24
N ARG A 60 16.46 18.03 15.86
CA ARG A 60 16.30 16.84 16.71
C ARG A 60 17.41 15.81 16.40
N TYR A 61 17.66 14.93 17.36
CA TYR A 61 18.68 13.88 17.28
C TYR A 61 18.05 12.52 17.60
N LYS A 62 18.39 11.49 16.83
CA LYS A 62 18.04 10.09 17.12
C LYS A 62 18.67 9.65 18.43
N VAL A 63 17.99 8.77 19.16
CA VAL A 63 18.28 8.49 20.57
C VAL A 63 18.98 7.15 20.72
N VAL A 64 19.98 7.09 21.58
CA VAL A 64 20.51 5.83 22.14
C VAL A 64 20.51 5.93 23.67
N VAL A 65 19.82 5.00 24.32
CA VAL A 65 19.81 4.84 25.78
C VAL A 65 21.00 3.98 26.18
N ALA A 66 21.79 4.44 27.15
CA ALA A 66 23.00 3.75 27.64
C ALA A 66 22.85 3.39 29.12
N ILE A 67 23.15 2.13 29.48
CA ILE A 67 23.01 1.58 30.84
C ILE A 67 24.35 1.04 31.31
N TYR A 68 24.76 1.46 32.51
CA TYR A 68 25.98 1.00 33.15
C TYR A 68 25.89 -0.42 33.72
N GLY A 69 27.06 -1.05 33.95
CA GLY A 69 27.18 -2.30 34.66
C GLY A 69 27.51 -2.05 36.16
N SER A 70 26.89 -2.79 37.05
CA SER A 70 27.11 -2.71 38.50
C SER A 70 26.70 -3.98 39.24
N ALA A 71 26.56 -5.09 38.55
CA ALA A 71 25.94 -6.31 39.08
C ALA A 71 24.58 -6.04 39.76
N TRP A 72 23.83 -5.04 39.25
CA TRP A 72 22.58 -4.50 39.76
C TRP A 72 22.65 -3.90 41.19
N PHE A 73 23.83 -3.65 41.75
CA PHE A 73 23.97 -3.13 43.10
C PHE A 73 23.99 -1.59 43.20
N ALA A 74 24.17 -0.88 42.10
CA ALA A 74 24.21 0.57 42.09
C ALA A 74 22.95 1.17 41.45
N ASN A 75 22.57 2.37 41.91
CA ASN A 75 21.40 3.12 41.47
C ASN A 75 21.72 4.55 41.03
N ASN A 76 23.02 4.90 40.87
CA ASN A 76 23.47 6.29 40.65
C ASN A 76 24.74 6.40 39.77
N MET A 77 24.98 5.44 38.86
CA MET A 77 26.18 5.37 38.05
C MET A 77 25.97 5.78 36.57
N LYS A 78 24.90 6.53 36.22
CA LYS A 78 24.60 6.94 34.83
C LYS A 78 25.78 7.62 34.11
N GLY A 79 26.61 8.42 34.81
CA GLY A 79 27.80 9.05 34.22
C GLY A 79 28.87 8.05 33.76
N MET A 80 28.96 6.85 34.40
CA MET A 80 29.86 5.79 33.93
C MET A 80 29.39 5.22 32.58
N ALA A 81 28.08 5.09 32.32
CA ALA A 81 27.59 4.65 31.02
C ALA A 81 28.07 5.58 29.89
N TYR A 82 28.04 6.90 30.10
CA TYR A 82 28.54 7.85 29.13
C TYR A 82 30.04 7.71 28.89
N MET A 83 30.81 7.65 29.97
CA MET A 83 32.28 7.55 29.87
C MET A 83 32.75 6.25 29.22
N SER A 84 32.04 5.15 29.45
CA SER A 84 32.41 3.83 28.90
C SER A 84 32.01 3.61 27.47
N ILE A 85 30.75 3.91 27.10
CA ILE A 85 30.17 3.57 25.79
C ILE A 85 29.40 4.72 25.12
N GLY A 86 29.04 5.81 25.85
CA GLY A 86 28.20 6.87 25.34
C GLY A 86 28.89 7.86 24.44
N LYS A 87 30.16 8.23 24.74
CA LYS A 87 30.87 9.27 24.01
C LYS A 87 31.00 8.99 22.49
N PRO A 88 31.39 7.78 22.04
CA PRO A 88 31.48 7.48 20.61
C PRO A 88 30.14 7.67 19.85
N LEU A 89 29.02 7.41 20.53
CA LEU A 89 27.69 7.60 19.95
C LEU A 89 27.31 9.08 19.84
N THR A 90 27.65 9.88 20.86
CA THR A 90 27.43 11.34 20.77
C THR A 90 28.30 11.97 19.68
N ASP A 91 29.56 11.55 19.55
CA ASP A 91 30.46 11.99 18.48
C ASP A 91 29.92 11.60 17.07
N ALA A 92 29.15 10.50 16.99
CA ALA A 92 28.52 10.01 15.76
C ALA A 92 27.15 10.66 15.44
N GLY A 93 26.66 11.58 16.29
CA GLY A 93 25.45 12.34 16.02
C GLY A 93 24.20 11.88 16.74
N PHE A 94 24.27 10.93 17.68
CA PHE A 94 23.15 10.49 18.50
C PHE A 94 23.00 11.33 19.78
N ALA A 95 21.75 11.62 20.17
CA ALA A 95 21.45 11.99 21.56
C ALA A 95 21.65 10.74 22.42
N VAL A 96 22.55 10.81 23.40
CA VAL A 96 22.82 9.70 24.30
C VAL A 96 22.17 9.97 25.66
N VAL A 97 21.30 9.06 26.07
CA VAL A 97 20.57 9.14 27.33
C VAL A 97 21.10 8.10 28.31
N CYS A 98 21.81 8.54 29.32
CA CYS A 98 22.35 7.68 30.33
C CYS A 98 21.41 7.63 31.53
N ILE A 99 20.86 6.46 31.87
CA ILE A 99 19.86 6.31 32.90
C ILE A 99 20.41 5.65 34.17
N ASN A 100 19.90 6.08 35.33
CA ASN A 100 19.95 5.28 36.54
C ASN A 100 18.74 4.33 36.55
N HIS A 101 18.80 3.32 37.41
CA HIS A 101 17.72 2.38 37.72
C HIS A 101 17.85 1.96 39.20
N ARG A 102 16.76 1.48 39.78
CA ARG A 102 16.82 0.92 41.16
C ARG A 102 17.80 -0.24 41.24
N SER A 103 18.55 -0.27 42.32
CA SER A 103 19.43 -1.40 42.63
C SER A 103 18.64 -2.59 43.17
N SER A 104 19.28 -3.77 43.25
CA SER A 104 18.74 -4.95 43.93
C SER A 104 18.54 -4.72 45.45
N GLY A 105 19.25 -3.70 46.00
CA GLY A 105 19.05 -3.25 47.39
C GLY A 105 17.83 -2.36 47.56
N ASP A 106 17.44 -1.60 46.54
CA ASP A 106 16.22 -0.76 46.56
C ASP A 106 14.96 -1.59 46.28
N ALA A 107 15.01 -2.46 45.31
CA ALA A 107 13.92 -3.33 44.92
C ALA A 107 14.40 -4.53 44.09
N ARG A 108 13.71 -5.67 44.19
CA ARG A 108 14.00 -6.89 43.44
C ARG A 108 13.46 -6.77 42.01
N PHE A 109 13.91 -7.67 41.15
CA PHE A 109 13.32 -7.84 39.81
C PHE A 109 11.79 -8.04 39.94
N PRO A 110 10.96 -7.36 39.10
CA PRO A 110 11.26 -6.68 37.83
C PRO A 110 11.48 -5.14 37.94
N ALA A 111 11.78 -4.60 39.13
CA ALA A 111 11.88 -3.15 39.30
C ALA A 111 12.85 -2.48 38.30
N GLN A 112 13.97 -3.13 37.99
CA GLN A 112 15.01 -2.61 37.11
C GLN A 112 14.52 -2.46 35.65
N ILE A 113 13.78 -3.46 35.15
CA ILE A 113 13.22 -3.36 33.75
C ILE A 113 12.06 -2.37 33.70
N HIS A 114 11.28 -2.22 34.77
CA HIS A 114 10.26 -1.17 34.87
C HIS A 114 10.88 0.22 34.72
N ASP A 115 12.02 0.48 35.35
CA ASP A 115 12.73 1.75 35.33
C ASP A 115 13.27 2.05 33.89
N VAL A 116 13.87 1.05 33.24
CA VAL A 116 14.33 1.18 31.86
C VAL A 116 13.17 1.53 30.93
N LYS A 117 12.08 0.80 30.99
CA LYS A 117 10.89 1.03 30.15
C LYS A 117 10.22 2.36 30.48
N ALA A 118 10.19 2.77 31.74
CA ALA A 118 9.69 4.06 32.17
C ALA A 118 10.49 5.22 31.55
N ALA A 119 11.83 5.13 31.58
CA ALA A 119 12.70 6.12 30.97
C ALA A 119 12.43 6.26 29.47
N ILE A 120 12.25 5.14 28.75
CA ILE A 120 11.93 5.15 27.30
C ILE A 120 10.58 5.83 27.03
N ARG A 121 9.53 5.51 27.80
CA ARG A 121 8.22 6.16 27.69
C ARG A 121 8.31 7.67 27.94
N TYR A 122 9.04 8.05 28.97
CA TYR A 122 9.27 9.47 29.32
C TYR A 122 9.96 10.23 28.18
N LEU A 123 10.96 9.62 27.53
CA LEU A 123 11.66 10.25 26.41
C LEU A 123 10.72 10.50 25.22
N ARG A 124 9.82 9.57 24.90
CA ARG A 124 8.83 9.75 23.83
C ARG A 124 7.84 10.87 24.18
N ALA A 125 7.30 10.87 25.40
CA ALA A 125 6.36 11.88 25.84
C ALA A 125 6.96 13.30 25.89
N ASN A 126 8.29 13.42 26.05
CA ASN A 126 8.99 14.69 26.20
C ASN A 126 10.00 14.96 25.08
N ALA A 127 9.82 14.34 23.92
CA ALA A 127 10.77 14.39 22.79
C ALA A 127 11.08 15.83 22.37
N ASP A 128 10.07 16.67 22.22
CA ASP A 128 10.20 18.09 21.82
C ASP A 128 11.04 18.89 22.83
N ARG A 129 10.79 18.67 24.10
CA ARG A 129 11.47 19.38 25.19
C ARG A 129 12.99 19.19 25.17
N TYR A 130 13.43 17.99 24.76
CA TYR A 130 14.85 17.60 24.80
C TYR A 130 15.48 17.50 23.39
N ARG A 131 14.79 17.95 22.36
CA ARG A 131 15.26 17.90 20.95
C ARG A 131 15.58 16.46 20.49
N LEU A 132 14.69 15.51 20.82
CA LEU A 132 14.86 14.10 20.48
C LEU A 132 14.01 13.73 19.27
N ASP A 133 14.59 12.91 18.40
CA ASP A 133 13.87 12.18 17.36
C ASP A 133 13.66 10.73 17.83
N THR A 134 12.49 10.49 18.41
CA THR A 134 12.11 9.18 18.96
C THR A 134 11.53 8.23 17.91
N SER A 135 11.62 8.58 16.62
CA SER A 135 11.37 7.63 15.53
C SER A 135 12.34 6.45 15.54
N PHE A 136 13.53 6.68 16.13
CA PHE A 136 14.50 5.65 16.47
C PHE A 136 14.97 5.80 17.92
N ILE A 137 14.85 4.72 18.69
CA ILE A 137 15.47 4.57 20.01
C ILE A 137 16.29 3.29 20.04
N GLY A 138 17.62 3.43 19.96
CA GLY A 138 18.55 2.35 20.26
C GLY A 138 18.78 2.20 21.77
N ILE A 139 19.21 1.03 22.20
CA ILE A 139 19.61 0.79 23.60
C ILE A 139 20.93 0.02 23.64
N THR A 140 21.79 0.37 24.58
CA THR A 140 23.05 -0.32 24.82
C THR A 140 23.41 -0.34 26.29
N GLY A 141 24.15 -1.33 26.69
CA GLY A 141 24.62 -1.42 28.07
C GLY A 141 25.68 -2.50 28.22
N PHE A 142 26.42 -2.48 29.31
CA PHE A 142 27.46 -3.45 29.57
C PHE A 142 27.24 -4.18 30.92
N SER A 143 27.62 -5.45 31.00
CA SER A 143 27.44 -6.28 32.22
C SER A 143 25.94 -6.36 32.61
N SER A 144 25.58 -6.00 33.83
CA SER A 144 24.18 -5.89 34.26
C SER A 144 23.36 -4.89 33.41
N GLY A 145 24.00 -3.84 32.85
CA GLY A 145 23.37 -2.94 31.89
C GLY A 145 23.14 -3.60 30.54
N GLY A 146 24.04 -4.51 30.13
CA GLY A 146 23.86 -5.38 28.94
C GLY A 146 22.64 -6.29 29.11
N HIS A 147 22.50 -6.94 30.26
CA HIS A 147 21.32 -7.71 30.61
C HIS A 147 20.03 -6.90 30.49
N LEU A 148 19.96 -5.70 31.08
CA LEU A 148 18.76 -4.85 31.02
C LEU A 148 18.47 -4.35 29.60
N SER A 149 19.51 -4.06 28.82
CA SER A 149 19.36 -3.66 27.40
C SER A 149 18.85 -4.84 26.57
N ALA A 150 19.40 -6.04 26.76
CA ALA A 150 18.93 -7.25 26.09
C ALA A 150 17.49 -7.57 26.47
N LEU A 151 17.15 -7.51 27.78
CA LEU A 151 15.81 -7.78 28.27
C LEU A 151 14.79 -6.76 27.72
N ALA A 152 15.13 -5.47 27.64
CA ALA A 152 14.26 -4.45 27.05
C ALA A 152 13.96 -4.77 25.59
N GLY A 153 14.96 -5.18 24.80
CA GLY A 153 14.79 -5.55 23.40
C GLY A 153 13.92 -6.79 23.19
N VAL A 154 14.23 -7.90 23.88
CA VAL A 154 13.49 -9.16 23.69
C VAL A 154 12.07 -9.13 24.29
N THR A 155 11.75 -8.18 25.18
CA THR A 155 10.42 -7.98 25.76
C THR A 155 9.66 -6.80 25.15
N ASN A 156 10.02 -6.37 23.95
CA ASN A 156 9.35 -5.30 23.21
C ASN A 156 7.83 -5.54 23.10
N GLY A 157 7.04 -4.63 23.69
CA GLY A 157 5.57 -4.69 23.66
C GLY A 157 4.93 -5.74 24.56
N MET A 158 5.73 -6.48 25.36
CA MET A 158 5.20 -7.42 26.36
C MET A 158 4.85 -6.68 27.65
N LYS A 159 3.63 -6.88 28.13
CA LYS A 159 3.18 -6.34 29.42
C LYS A 159 3.51 -7.27 30.58
N SER A 160 3.37 -8.57 30.37
CA SER A 160 3.66 -9.58 31.41
C SER A 160 4.02 -10.94 30.81
N ARG A 161 4.62 -11.81 31.60
CA ARG A 161 4.85 -13.22 31.23
C ARG A 161 4.63 -14.13 32.44
N THR A 162 4.08 -15.31 32.17
CA THR A 162 3.87 -16.37 33.13
C THR A 162 4.72 -17.58 32.79
N VAL A 163 5.44 -18.12 33.79
CA VAL A 163 6.14 -19.41 33.72
C VAL A 163 5.72 -20.23 34.92
N GLY A 164 5.12 -21.38 34.69
CA GLY A 164 4.55 -22.19 35.79
C GLY A 164 3.49 -21.43 36.59
N ALA A 165 3.69 -21.25 37.86
CA ALA A 165 2.82 -20.50 38.75
C ALA A 165 3.21 -19.03 38.95
N THR A 166 4.38 -18.61 38.41
CA THR A 166 4.94 -17.27 38.62
C THR A 166 4.61 -16.37 37.43
N THR A 167 3.99 -15.23 37.73
CA THR A 167 3.73 -14.16 36.72
C THR A 167 4.52 -12.91 37.06
N VAL A 168 5.19 -12.33 36.07
CA VAL A 168 5.93 -11.08 36.22
C VAL A 168 5.33 -10.03 35.27
N ASP A 169 5.03 -8.85 35.85
CA ASP A 169 4.78 -7.64 35.08
C ASP A 169 6.11 -7.16 34.49
N LEU A 170 6.19 -7.00 33.19
CA LEU A 170 7.40 -6.58 32.45
C LEU A 170 7.34 -5.12 32.02
N GLU A 171 6.18 -4.45 32.11
CA GLU A 171 6.01 -3.07 31.65
C GLU A 171 6.08 -2.06 32.79
N GLY A 172 5.45 -2.35 33.92
CA GLY A 172 5.38 -1.47 35.10
C GLY A 172 4.60 -0.18 34.87
N ALA A 173 4.29 0.50 35.97
CA ALA A 173 3.53 1.74 35.99
C ALA A 173 4.37 2.99 36.35
N VAL A 174 5.68 2.87 36.38
CA VAL A 174 6.59 4.01 36.65
C VAL A 174 6.52 5.00 35.47
N SER A 175 6.69 6.29 35.67
CA SER A 175 6.73 7.43 34.75
C SER A 175 5.43 8.09 34.33
N GLY A 176 4.27 7.62 34.68
CA GLY A 176 3.00 8.33 34.39
C GLY A 176 2.63 8.53 32.92
N HIS A 177 3.28 7.81 32.00
CA HIS A 177 3.01 7.86 30.55
C HIS A 177 2.62 6.47 30.00
N PRO A 178 1.49 5.89 30.45
CA PRO A 178 1.13 4.50 30.13
C PRO A 178 0.75 4.29 28.63
N ASP A 179 0.40 5.36 27.94
CA ASP A 179 0.00 5.31 26.52
C ASP A 179 1.21 5.37 25.57
N GLU A 180 2.38 5.74 26.09
CA GLU A 180 3.60 5.79 25.30
C GLU A 180 4.24 4.40 25.17
N SER A 181 4.91 4.17 24.03
CA SER A 181 5.60 2.91 23.76
C SER A 181 6.94 2.83 24.50
N SER A 182 7.22 1.70 25.16
CA SER A 182 8.53 1.37 25.75
C SER A 182 9.46 0.60 24.78
N ARG A 183 9.08 0.44 23.49
CA ARG A 183 9.83 -0.32 22.48
C ARG A 183 11.15 0.36 22.14
N VAL A 184 12.15 -0.48 21.82
CA VAL A 184 13.45 -0.08 21.25
C VAL A 184 13.63 -0.69 19.87
N ASP A 185 14.40 -0.02 19.02
CA ASP A 185 14.54 -0.36 17.60
C ASP A 185 15.80 -1.19 17.30
N ALA A 186 16.84 -1.06 18.13
CA ALA A 186 18.09 -1.79 18.01
C ALA A 186 18.78 -1.94 19.37
N VAL A 187 19.51 -3.04 19.58
CA VAL A 187 20.19 -3.35 20.84
C VAL A 187 21.65 -3.68 20.63
N VAL A 188 22.55 -3.08 21.42
CA VAL A 188 23.91 -3.53 21.56
C VAL A 188 24.14 -4.05 22.97
N ASP A 189 24.41 -5.34 23.09
CA ASP A 189 24.72 -6.01 24.35
C ASP A 189 26.23 -6.23 24.50
N TRP A 190 26.79 -5.59 25.50
CA TRP A 190 28.18 -5.78 25.89
C TRP A 190 28.27 -6.73 27.08
N PHE A 191 28.66 -7.98 26.81
CA PHE A 191 28.91 -9.03 27.79
C PHE A 191 27.87 -9.09 28.93
N GLY A 192 26.58 -8.94 28.58
CA GLY A 192 25.49 -9.07 29.53
C GLY A 192 25.22 -10.53 29.90
N PRO A 193 24.88 -10.84 31.17
CA PRO A 193 24.37 -12.16 31.51
C PRO A 193 22.94 -12.32 30.97
N VAL A 194 22.69 -13.30 30.12
CA VAL A 194 21.43 -13.46 29.36
C VAL A 194 20.73 -14.80 29.63
N ASP A 195 21.43 -15.74 30.29
CA ASP A 195 20.90 -17.04 30.70
C ASP A 195 21.29 -17.34 32.15
N MET A 196 20.40 -17.00 33.05
CA MET A 196 20.65 -17.20 34.48
C MET A 196 20.67 -18.68 34.92
N ALA A 197 20.18 -19.58 34.06
CA ALA A 197 20.23 -21.03 34.31
C ALA A 197 21.64 -21.59 34.12
N ARG A 198 22.52 -20.91 33.36
CA ARG A 198 23.86 -21.40 32.97
C ARG A 198 24.96 -20.38 33.28
N MET A 199 24.81 -19.59 34.33
CA MET A 199 25.78 -18.56 34.73
C MET A 199 27.05 -19.12 35.38
N GLU A 200 26.99 -20.30 36.07
CA GLU A 200 28.17 -20.93 36.69
C GLU A 200 28.84 -21.88 35.67
N ASN A 201 30.02 -21.53 35.23
CA ASN A 201 30.82 -22.32 34.27
C ASN A 201 30.06 -22.75 33.00
N CYS A 202 29.07 -21.94 32.50
CA CYS A 202 28.27 -22.27 31.34
C CYS A 202 27.32 -23.47 31.49
N GLU A 203 27.15 -24.01 32.65
CA GLU A 203 26.41 -25.26 32.89
C GLU A 203 25.29 -25.16 33.92
N THR A 204 25.50 -24.39 34.99
CA THR A 204 24.60 -24.38 36.15
C THR A 204 24.26 -22.98 36.63
N VAL A 205 23.25 -22.88 37.51
CA VAL A 205 22.89 -21.63 38.19
C VAL A 205 23.96 -21.20 39.22
N LYS A 206 24.01 -19.87 39.45
CA LYS A 206 24.84 -19.33 40.58
C LYS A 206 24.29 -19.73 41.96
N ASP A 207 25.13 -19.64 42.95
CA ASP A 207 24.78 -19.92 44.36
C ASP A 207 23.90 -18.79 44.95
N GLY A 208 23.43 -19.04 46.18
CA GLY A 208 22.58 -18.09 46.91
C GLY A 208 23.27 -16.80 47.37
N ASN A 209 24.59 -16.69 47.21
CA ASN A 209 25.37 -15.49 47.58
C ASN A 209 25.78 -14.68 46.35
N SER A 210 25.20 -14.96 45.18
CA SER A 210 25.50 -14.29 43.92
C SER A 210 24.72 -12.99 43.72
N PRO A 211 25.14 -12.08 42.82
CA PRO A 211 24.37 -10.92 42.40
C PRO A 211 22.98 -11.27 41.86
N GLU A 212 22.88 -12.39 41.13
CA GLU A 212 21.63 -12.92 40.60
C GLU A 212 20.65 -13.28 41.72
N ALA A 213 21.16 -13.91 42.78
CA ALA A 213 20.35 -14.23 43.98
C ALA A 213 19.83 -12.97 44.69
N ALA A 214 20.65 -11.93 44.76
CA ALA A 214 20.23 -10.64 45.33
C ALA A 214 19.15 -9.99 44.48
N LEU A 215 19.29 -10.04 43.16
CA LEU A 215 18.32 -9.48 42.20
C LEU A 215 16.97 -10.21 42.24
N MET A 216 16.97 -11.51 42.29
CA MET A 216 15.76 -12.36 42.38
C MET A 216 15.16 -12.40 43.80
N GLY A 217 15.98 -12.16 44.81
CA GLY A 217 15.61 -12.22 46.23
C GLY A 217 15.60 -13.60 46.85
N GLY A 218 16.36 -14.55 46.27
CA GLY A 218 16.52 -15.91 46.72
C GLY A 218 17.54 -16.68 45.87
N ALA A 219 17.93 -17.88 46.32
CA ALA A 219 18.89 -18.69 45.60
C ALA A 219 18.29 -19.11 44.23
N PRO A 220 19.02 -18.92 43.09
CA PRO A 220 18.54 -19.29 41.78
C PRO A 220 18.10 -20.74 41.66
N ALA A 221 18.77 -21.66 42.29
CA ALA A 221 18.42 -23.09 42.29
C ALA A 221 17.01 -23.37 42.85
N ASP A 222 16.55 -22.53 43.78
CA ASP A 222 15.22 -22.67 44.43
C ASP A 222 14.12 -21.91 43.65
N MET A 223 14.46 -21.15 42.58
CA MET A 223 13.56 -20.26 41.86
C MET A 223 13.61 -20.46 40.34
N PRO A 224 13.42 -21.67 39.80
CA PRO A 224 13.63 -21.96 38.37
C PRO A 224 12.68 -21.18 37.47
N GLU A 225 11.44 -20.91 37.91
CA GLU A 225 10.50 -20.07 37.11
C GLU A 225 11.00 -18.63 37.02
N MET A 226 11.50 -18.07 38.12
CA MET A 226 12.07 -16.73 38.15
C MET A 226 13.37 -16.64 37.32
N VAL A 227 14.23 -17.67 37.39
CA VAL A 227 15.43 -17.80 36.53
C VAL A 227 15.05 -17.69 35.05
N SER A 228 13.98 -18.37 34.65
CA SER A 228 13.47 -18.26 33.25
C SER A 228 12.94 -16.87 32.96
N LEU A 229 12.18 -16.26 33.87
CA LEU A 229 11.54 -14.95 33.72
C LEU A 229 12.53 -13.77 33.66
N ILE A 230 13.69 -13.91 34.29
CA ILE A 230 14.74 -12.87 34.29
C ILE A 230 15.76 -13.04 33.14
N SER A 231 15.79 -14.16 32.44
CA SER A 231 16.78 -14.52 31.43
C SER A 231 16.34 -14.04 30.04
N PRO A 232 17.00 -13.03 29.41
CA PRO A 232 16.67 -12.53 28.10
C PRO A 232 16.54 -13.62 27.02
N ILE A 233 17.41 -14.63 27.03
CA ILE A 233 17.44 -15.71 26.05
C ILE A 233 16.09 -16.43 25.93
N THR A 234 15.28 -16.50 26.96
CA THR A 234 13.98 -17.20 27.00
C THR A 234 12.87 -16.43 26.26
N TYR A 235 13.10 -15.18 25.86
CA TYR A 235 12.16 -14.30 25.20
C TYR A 235 12.44 -14.12 23.71
N VAL A 236 13.53 -14.70 23.19
CA VAL A 236 13.93 -14.51 21.80
C VAL A 236 12.87 -15.05 20.85
N THR A 237 12.39 -14.21 19.96
CA THR A 237 11.43 -14.53 18.88
C THR A 237 11.82 -13.78 17.61
N LYS A 238 11.22 -14.14 16.49
CA LYS A 238 11.41 -13.44 15.20
C LYS A 238 11.01 -11.94 15.22
N ASP A 239 10.27 -11.51 16.24
CA ASP A 239 9.76 -10.15 16.37
C ASP A 239 10.67 -9.25 17.23
N CYS A 240 11.82 -9.79 17.69
CA CYS A 240 12.84 -9.00 18.38
C CYS A 240 13.48 -7.97 17.45
N PRO A 241 13.98 -6.82 17.97
CA PRO A 241 14.81 -5.90 17.20
C PRO A 241 16.14 -6.57 16.79
N ARG A 242 16.92 -5.87 15.96
CA ARG A 242 18.27 -6.34 15.61
C ARG A 242 19.19 -6.20 16.80
N PHE A 243 20.10 -7.17 16.97
CA PHE A 243 21.10 -7.22 18.03
C PHE A 243 22.52 -7.26 17.48
N LEU A 244 23.41 -6.44 18.07
CA LEU A 244 24.86 -6.62 18.03
C LEU A 244 25.30 -7.09 19.42
N VAL A 245 26.02 -8.20 19.48
CA VAL A 245 26.50 -8.78 20.73
C VAL A 245 28.03 -8.74 20.75
N ILE A 246 28.64 -8.22 21.82
CA ILE A 246 30.09 -8.04 21.93
C ILE A 246 30.59 -8.63 23.24
N HIS A 247 31.55 -9.56 23.20
CA HIS A 247 32.10 -10.20 24.37
C HIS A 247 33.58 -10.56 24.24
N GLY A 248 34.34 -10.39 25.28
CA GLY A 248 35.74 -10.84 25.34
C GLY A 248 35.83 -12.32 25.73
N ASP A 249 36.72 -13.08 25.10
CA ASP A 249 36.89 -14.51 25.38
C ASP A 249 37.70 -14.83 26.67
N ALA A 250 38.29 -13.80 27.27
CA ALA A 250 38.99 -13.88 28.54
C ALA A 250 38.20 -13.24 29.72
N ASP A 251 36.90 -13.03 29.54
CA ASP A 251 36.02 -12.50 30.59
C ASP A 251 35.85 -13.51 31.71
N ASN A 252 36.26 -13.12 32.92
CA ASN A 252 36.22 -13.93 34.12
C ASN A 252 35.08 -13.53 35.10
N VAL A 253 34.22 -12.60 34.70
CA VAL A 253 33.06 -12.14 35.50
C VAL A 253 31.75 -12.69 34.95
N VAL A 254 31.49 -12.44 33.65
CA VAL A 254 30.39 -13.04 32.89
C VAL A 254 31.00 -14.01 31.86
N PRO A 255 30.69 -15.30 31.94
CA PRO A 255 31.28 -16.28 31.02
C PRO A 255 30.93 -15.99 29.56
N HIS A 256 31.90 -16.07 28.66
CA HIS A 256 31.73 -15.80 27.23
C HIS A 256 30.59 -16.61 26.60
N CYS A 257 30.32 -17.81 27.07
CA CYS A 257 29.21 -18.66 26.63
C CYS A 257 27.82 -18.01 26.76
N GLN A 258 27.65 -17.08 27.68
CA GLN A 258 26.39 -16.32 27.80
C GLN A 258 26.02 -15.66 26.46
N SER A 259 26.94 -14.86 25.91
CA SER A 259 26.76 -14.22 24.63
C SER A 259 26.73 -15.21 23.46
N ALA A 260 27.50 -16.31 23.52
CA ALA A 260 27.47 -17.32 22.47
C ALA A 260 26.11 -18.03 22.36
N TYR A 261 25.51 -18.42 23.49
CA TYR A 261 24.16 -19.01 23.50
C TYR A 261 23.09 -18.04 23.05
N PHE A 262 23.22 -16.77 23.46
CA PHE A 262 22.27 -15.74 23.06
C PHE A 262 22.35 -15.45 21.56
N ALA A 263 23.55 -15.35 21.02
CA ALA A 263 23.78 -15.12 19.60
C ALA A 263 23.21 -16.27 18.76
N GLU A 264 23.36 -17.53 19.20
CA GLU A 264 22.78 -18.68 18.50
C GLU A 264 21.24 -18.59 18.43
N GLU A 265 20.55 -18.23 19.51
CA GLU A 265 19.09 -18.08 19.53
C GLU A 265 18.64 -16.87 18.70
N LEU A 266 19.36 -15.75 18.77
CA LEU A 266 19.10 -14.57 17.95
C LEU A 266 19.31 -14.84 16.45
N GLU A 267 20.30 -15.66 16.07
CA GLU A 267 20.55 -16.06 14.69
C GLU A 267 19.39 -16.93 14.16
N LYS A 268 18.96 -17.93 14.94
CA LYS A 268 17.77 -18.76 14.62
C LYS A 268 16.51 -17.92 14.42
N ALA A 269 16.36 -16.87 15.21
CA ALA A 269 15.23 -15.93 15.11
C ALA A 269 15.38 -14.91 13.98
N GLY A 270 16.56 -14.80 13.33
CA GLY A 270 16.85 -13.80 12.31
C GLY A 270 17.09 -12.37 12.86
N CYS A 271 17.36 -12.25 14.16
CA CYS A 271 17.52 -10.97 14.87
C CYS A 271 18.99 -10.60 15.15
N LEU A 272 19.96 -11.51 14.91
CA LEU A 272 21.38 -11.22 15.08
C LEU A 272 21.92 -10.40 13.90
N GLU A 273 22.58 -9.29 14.18
CA GLU A 273 23.44 -8.60 13.20
C GLU A 273 24.82 -9.25 13.15
N GLU A 274 25.46 -9.35 14.33
CA GLU A 274 26.78 -9.92 14.47
C GLU A 274 27.05 -10.30 15.93
N PHE A 275 27.82 -11.37 16.15
CA PHE A 275 28.44 -11.68 17.44
C PHE A 275 29.96 -11.47 17.32
N ILE A 276 30.48 -10.50 18.07
CA ILE A 276 31.89 -10.16 18.09
C ILE A 276 32.56 -10.76 19.31
N THR A 277 33.38 -11.78 19.10
CA THR A 277 34.29 -12.30 20.12
C THR A 277 35.59 -11.51 20.07
N VAL A 278 35.99 -10.87 21.18
CA VAL A 278 37.23 -10.09 21.27
C VAL A 278 38.33 -10.95 21.87
N PRO A 279 39.37 -11.32 21.09
CA PRO A 279 40.43 -12.18 21.60
C PRO A 279 41.22 -11.53 22.74
N GLY A 280 41.35 -12.23 23.86
CA GLY A 280 41.96 -11.72 25.08
C GLY A 280 41.19 -10.62 25.82
N GLY A 281 40.00 -10.33 25.35
CA GLY A 281 39.07 -9.34 25.93
C GLY A 281 38.60 -9.80 27.29
N GLN A 282 38.69 -8.91 28.28
CA GLN A 282 38.23 -9.12 29.66
C GLN A 282 36.89 -8.41 29.89
N HIS A 283 36.37 -8.42 31.10
CA HIS A 283 35.17 -7.71 31.50
C HIS A 283 35.37 -6.18 31.48
N GLY A 284 35.42 -5.61 30.28
CA GLY A 284 35.68 -4.20 30.00
C GLY A 284 37.06 -3.98 29.33
N PRO A 285 38.22 -4.14 30.03
CA PRO A 285 39.51 -3.95 29.40
C PRO A 285 39.71 -4.82 28.13
N VAL A 286 40.40 -4.29 27.12
CA VAL A 286 40.61 -4.91 25.80
C VAL A 286 39.32 -5.11 25.01
N THR A 287 38.20 -5.46 25.64
CA THR A 287 36.89 -5.58 24.99
C THR A 287 36.39 -4.21 24.53
N PHE A 288 36.56 -3.17 25.34
CA PHE A 288 36.31 -1.78 24.96
C PHE A 288 37.52 -1.24 24.21
N ASN A 289 37.41 -1.19 22.87
CA ASN A 289 38.47 -0.66 21.99
C ASN A 289 37.88 0.08 20.80
N GLU A 290 38.72 0.77 20.06
CA GLU A 290 38.30 1.61 18.92
C GLU A 290 37.51 0.78 17.88
N GLY A 291 37.92 -0.45 17.59
CA GLY A 291 37.28 -1.34 16.62
C GLY A 291 35.88 -1.74 17.06
N THR A 292 35.68 -2.14 18.32
CA THR A 292 34.38 -2.53 18.84
C THR A 292 33.43 -1.33 19.01
N PHE A 293 33.95 -0.16 19.40
CA PHE A 293 33.19 1.09 19.41
C PHE A 293 32.73 1.48 18.01
N LYS A 294 33.60 1.36 17.02
CA LYS A 294 33.25 1.61 15.62
C LYS A 294 32.12 0.68 15.17
N ARG A 295 32.17 -0.59 15.49
CA ARG A 295 31.12 -1.55 15.14
C ARG A 295 29.78 -1.19 15.79
N MET A 296 29.75 -0.79 17.06
CA MET A 296 28.56 -0.29 17.75
C MET A 296 27.96 0.93 17.05
N VAL A 297 28.82 1.90 16.71
CA VAL A 297 28.41 3.13 16.01
C VAL A 297 27.86 2.81 14.62
N ASP A 298 28.59 2.02 13.82
CA ASP A 298 28.17 1.61 12.47
C ASP A 298 26.82 0.88 12.51
N PHE A 299 26.63 0.02 13.50
CA PHE A 299 25.35 -0.70 13.71
C PHE A 299 24.21 0.26 13.99
N PHE A 300 24.34 1.17 14.95
CA PHE A 300 23.28 2.13 15.22
C PHE A 300 23.03 3.12 14.08
N LEU A 301 24.06 3.56 13.35
CA LEU A 301 23.90 4.36 12.14
C LEU A 301 23.11 3.60 11.07
N LYS A 302 23.43 2.32 10.84
CA LYS A 302 22.70 1.45 9.90
C LYS A 302 21.24 1.26 10.31
N GLU A 303 20.97 0.91 11.57
CA GLU A 303 19.60 0.64 12.03
C GLU A 303 18.76 1.91 12.19
N SER A 304 19.40 3.07 12.45
CA SER A 304 18.75 4.36 12.52
C SER A 304 18.59 5.06 11.18
N ALA A 305 19.23 4.56 10.11
CA ALA A 305 19.03 5.09 8.78
C ALA A 305 17.55 5.12 8.41
N GLU A 306 17.08 6.24 7.89
CA GLU A 306 15.70 6.38 7.47
C GLU A 306 15.37 5.33 6.41
N LYS A 307 14.56 4.34 6.77
CA LYS A 307 13.99 3.40 5.81
C LYS A 307 12.90 4.14 5.06
N ALA A 308 13.01 4.23 3.75
CA ALA A 308 11.87 4.69 2.97
C ALA A 308 10.75 3.65 3.14
N GLN A 309 9.65 4.05 3.79
CA GLN A 309 8.56 3.16 4.18
C GLN A 309 7.19 3.85 4.10
N SER A 310 6.15 3.04 3.96
CA SER A 310 4.76 3.51 4.03
C SER A 310 4.39 3.95 5.47
N PRO A 311 3.33 4.76 5.65
CA PRO A 311 2.86 5.17 6.97
C PRO A 311 2.59 4.00 7.92
N ASN A 312 1.99 2.90 7.43
CA ASN A 312 1.74 1.68 8.20
C ASN A 312 2.96 0.74 8.31
N LYS A 313 4.13 1.13 7.76
CA LYS A 313 5.41 0.40 7.79
C LYS A 313 5.40 -0.99 7.13
N LYS A 314 4.35 -1.35 6.38
CA LYS A 314 4.26 -2.64 5.67
C LYS A 314 5.04 -2.67 4.37
N LEU A 315 5.13 -1.52 3.69
CA LEU A 315 5.92 -1.35 2.47
C LEU A 315 7.21 -0.61 2.80
N THR A 316 8.32 -1.12 2.27
CA THR A 316 9.62 -0.46 2.34
C THR A 316 10.23 -0.38 0.94
N LEU A 317 10.99 0.69 0.72
CA LEU A 317 11.76 0.92 -0.48
C LEU A 317 13.23 1.04 -0.12
N LYS A 318 14.10 0.29 -0.79
CA LYS A 318 15.55 0.39 -0.61
C LYS A 318 16.27 0.40 -1.94
N GLN A 319 17.46 0.92 -1.95
CA GLN A 319 18.39 0.84 -3.07
C GLN A 319 19.33 -0.35 -2.88
N ALA A 320 19.40 -1.24 -3.87
CA ALA A 320 20.30 -2.38 -3.86
C ALA A 320 20.71 -2.73 -5.30
N ASP A 321 21.98 -3.00 -5.54
CA ASP A 321 22.54 -3.41 -6.83
C ASP A 321 22.13 -2.49 -8.00
N GLY A 322 22.14 -1.17 -7.74
CA GLY A 322 21.74 -0.18 -8.74
C GLY A 322 20.23 -0.11 -9.03
N LYS A 323 19.39 -0.80 -8.26
CA LYS A 323 17.92 -0.87 -8.45
C LYS A 323 17.19 -0.41 -7.20
N TYR A 324 15.91 -0.07 -7.36
CA TYR A 324 14.97 0.11 -6.26
C TYR A 324 14.25 -1.20 -5.99
N VAL A 325 14.24 -1.61 -4.74
CA VAL A 325 13.62 -2.86 -4.28
C VAL A 325 12.45 -2.49 -3.38
N VAL A 326 11.25 -2.87 -3.82
CA VAL A 326 10.02 -2.74 -3.03
C VAL A 326 9.80 -4.04 -2.26
N GLU A 327 9.64 -3.92 -0.95
CA GLU A 327 9.33 -5.05 -0.08
C GLU A 327 7.97 -4.83 0.59
N TYR A 328 7.20 -5.90 0.71
CA TYR A 328 5.97 -5.94 1.50
C TYR A 328 6.16 -6.90 2.66
N GLN A 329 6.06 -6.38 3.91
CA GLN A 329 6.31 -7.15 5.13
C GLN A 329 7.66 -7.92 5.08
N GLY A 330 8.71 -7.25 4.59
CA GLY A 330 10.07 -7.80 4.50
C GLY A 330 10.33 -8.77 3.32
N LYS A 331 9.33 -9.03 2.47
CA LYS A 331 9.50 -9.88 1.28
C LYS A 331 9.57 -9.02 0.03
N THR A 332 10.57 -9.26 -0.82
CA THR A 332 10.70 -8.56 -2.11
C THR A 332 9.50 -8.84 -3.01
N VAL A 333 8.87 -7.76 -3.47
CA VAL A 333 7.70 -7.80 -4.38
C VAL A 333 8.08 -7.32 -5.79
N LEU A 334 8.83 -6.22 -5.88
CA LEU A 334 9.28 -5.67 -7.15
C LEU A 334 10.74 -5.21 -7.07
N ARG A 335 11.44 -5.32 -8.20
CA ARG A 335 12.70 -4.65 -8.47
C ARG A 335 12.51 -3.71 -9.65
N ILE A 336 12.96 -2.46 -9.51
CA ILE A 336 12.69 -1.40 -10.46
C ILE A 336 14.00 -0.71 -10.84
N GLU A 337 14.27 -0.61 -12.12
CA GLU A 337 15.25 0.30 -12.68
C GLU A 337 14.56 1.64 -12.91
N ALA A 338 15.09 2.72 -12.36
CA ALA A 338 14.53 4.06 -12.51
C ALA A 338 15.69 5.08 -12.65
N ASP A 339 16.24 5.14 -13.86
CA ASP A 339 17.45 5.90 -14.18
C ASP A 339 17.15 7.17 -15.01
N GLY A 340 15.90 7.66 -14.97
CA GLY A 340 15.48 8.89 -15.61
C GLY A 340 15.53 8.84 -17.14
N TYR A 341 16.02 9.93 -17.73
CA TYR A 341 16.06 10.12 -19.19
C TYR A 341 17.49 10.30 -19.72
N GLY A 342 18.51 10.31 -18.85
CA GLY A 342 19.90 10.50 -19.22
C GLY A 342 20.22 11.88 -19.80
N LEU A 343 19.57 12.91 -19.30
CA LEU A 343 19.69 14.30 -19.76
C LEU A 343 20.81 15.06 -19.07
N GLY A 344 21.06 14.75 -17.83
CA GLY A 344 22.02 15.44 -16.98
C GLY A 344 23.35 14.72 -16.87
N LYS A 345 24.26 15.32 -16.09
CA LYS A 345 25.54 14.70 -15.74
C LYS A 345 25.32 13.67 -14.62
N THR A 346 25.69 12.43 -14.88
CA THR A 346 25.61 11.35 -13.90
C THR A 346 26.52 11.65 -12.72
N PHE A 347 26.04 11.45 -11.50
CA PHE A 347 26.85 11.57 -10.28
C PHE A 347 27.88 10.42 -10.17
N ALA A 348 29.03 10.69 -9.58
CA ALA A 348 30.06 9.68 -9.37
C ALA A 348 29.61 8.55 -8.44
N GLN A 349 28.68 8.84 -7.54
CA GLN A 349 28.03 7.87 -6.66
C GLN A 349 26.51 8.09 -6.71
N ARG A 350 25.74 6.99 -6.62
CA ARG A 350 24.29 7.07 -6.52
C ARG A 350 23.90 7.81 -5.25
N GLN A 351 23.00 8.77 -5.38
CA GLN A 351 22.50 9.55 -4.24
C GLN A 351 21.52 8.70 -3.40
N GLU A 352 21.42 8.99 -2.12
CA GLU A 352 20.50 8.32 -1.21
C GLU A 352 19.10 8.92 -1.28
N LEU A 353 18.09 8.09 -1.00
CA LEU A 353 16.71 8.51 -0.82
C LEU A 353 16.59 9.36 0.45
N THR A 354 16.05 10.55 0.33
CA THR A 354 15.78 11.45 1.45
C THR A 354 14.29 11.62 1.66
N PHE A 355 13.84 11.59 2.91
CA PHE A 355 12.46 11.90 3.28
C PHE A 355 12.14 13.37 2.93
N VAL A 356 10.99 13.60 2.31
CA VAL A 356 10.53 14.95 1.93
C VAL A 356 9.42 15.40 2.86
N ARG A 357 8.37 14.59 2.96
CA ARG A 357 7.19 14.92 3.78
C ARG A 357 6.26 13.74 3.96
N HIS A 358 5.39 13.82 4.95
CA HIS A 358 4.18 13.02 5.05
C HIS A 358 3.04 13.75 4.33
N LEU A 359 2.27 13.00 3.55
CA LEU A 359 1.08 13.47 2.83
C LEU A 359 -0.15 12.92 3.53
N HIS A 360 -1.12 13.80 3.73
CA HIS A 360 -2.46 13.42 4.17
C HIS A 360 -3.48 14.33 3.49
N GLU A 361 -4.46 13.74 2.79
CA GLU A 361 -5.51 14.45 2.10
C GLU A 361 -6.78 13.61 2.09
N ASP A 362 -7.84 14.10 2.69
CA ASP A 362 -9.18 13.52 2.56
C ASP A 362 -9.91 14.21 1.40
N TYR A 363 -10.51 13.41 0.51
CA TYR A 363 -11.27 13.93 -0.61
C TYR A 363 -12.52 13.12 -0.89
N THR A 364 -13.47 13.74 -1.62
CA THR A 364 -14.73 13.12 -1.99
C THR A 364 -14.83 13.01 -3.50
N MET A 365 -15.14 11.82 -3.99
CA MET A 365 -15.44 11.52 -5.39
C MET A 365 -16.95 11.67 -5.65
N LEU A 366 -17.33 11.91 -6.91
CA LEU A 366 -18.73 11.90 -7.33
C LEU A 366 -19.19 10.53 -7.85
N SER A 367 -18.25 9.70 -8.25
CA SER A 367 -18.47 8.32 -8.67
C SER A 367 -17.25 7.47 -8.32
N GLY A 368 -17.35 6.16 -8.49
CA GLY A 368 -16.25 5.24 -8.24
C GLY A 368 -16.57 4.21 -7.16
N LYS A 369 -15.57 3.41 -6.85
CA LYS A 369 -15.69 2.30 -5.88
C LYS A 369 -15.70 2.74 -4.41
N ARG A 370 -15.34 4.01 -4.14
CA ARG A 370 -15.34 4.63 -2.80
C ARG A 370 -15.51 6.14 -2.93
N LEU A 371 -16.58 6.68 -2.34
CA LEU A 371 -16.86 8.12 -2.40
C LEU A 371 -15.89 8.93 -1.53
N HIS A 372 -15.63 8.48 -0.30
CA HIS A 372 -14.72 9.17 0.61
C HIS A 372 -13.40 8.43 0.65
N ALA A 373 -12.35 9.04 0.17
CA ALA A 373 -11.00 8.50 0.15
C ALA A 373 -10.08 9.31 1.06
N SER A 374 -9.15 8.61 1.71
CA SER A 374 -8.07 9.20 2.50
C SER A 374 -6.75 8.84 1.84
N ASN A 375 -6.09 9.85 1.30
CA ASN A 375 -4.79 9.75 0.66
C ASN A 375 -3.71 9.96 1.73
N GLU A 376 -2.97 8.90 2.06
CA GLU A 376 -1.92 8.94 3.06
C GLU A 376 -0.64 8.29 2.53
N ALA A 377 0.47 9.05 2.49
CA ALA A 377 1.73 8.57 1.97
C ALA A 377 2.94 9.25 2.63
N ASN A 378 4.08 8.58 2.59
CA ASN A 378 5.39 9.19 2.83
C ASN A 378 6.07 9.46 1.49
N GLU A 379 6.51 10.71 1.27
CA GLU A 379 7.20 11.14 0.06
C GLU A 379 8.71 11.19 0.31
N TYR A 380 9.47 10.60 -0.61
CA TYR A 380 10.92 10.58 -0.63
C TYR A 380 11.44 11.08 -1.97
N ALA A 381 12.66 11.58 -2.01
CA ALA A 381 13.27 12.02 -3.26
C ALA A 381 14.75 11.69 -3.33
N VAL A 382 15.23 11.57 -4.57
CA VAL A 382 16.63 11.37 -4.88
C VAL A 382 16.98 12.08 -6.18
N ALA A 383 18.16 12.69 -6.27
CA ALA A 383 18.67 13.21 -7.53
C ALA A 383 19.27 12.05 -8.34
N VAL A 384 18.78 11.85 -9.56
CA VAL A 384 19.31 10.84 -10.52
C VAL A 384 20.51 11.41 -11.27
N ASP A 385 20.39 12.64 -11.72
CA ASP A 385 21.45 13.47 -12.32
C ASP A 385 21.20 14.94 -11.95
N ASP A 386 22.04 15.87 -12.45
CA ASP A 386 21.97 17.30 -12.10
C ASP A 386 20.73 18.02 -12.66
N ARG A 387 19.89 17.35 -13.48
CA ARG A 387 18.66 17.86 -14.05
C ARG A 387 17.42 17.06 -13.71
N THR A 388 17.60 15.84 -13.18
CA THR A 388 16.53 14.86 -12.95
C THR A 388 16.41 14.54 -11.47
N ARG A 389 15.26 14.85 -10.88
CA ARG A 389 14.84 14.43 -9.55
C ARG A 389 13.82 13.30 -9.68
N LEU A 390 14.05 12.21 -8.98
CA LEU A 390 13.11 11.10 -8.86
C LEU A 390 12.38 11.22 -7.52
N VAL A 391 11.05 11.32 -7.58
CA VAL A 391 10.17 11.43 -6.43
C VAL A 391 9.41 10.13 -6.24
N TRP A 392 9.46 9.58 -5.03
CA TRP A 392 8.75 8.38 -4.62
C TRP A 392 7.67 8.73 -3.61
N ARG A 393 6.52 8.05 -3.72
CA ARG A 393 5.47 8.02 -2.69
C ARG A 393 5.19 6.60 -2.27
N LEU A 394 5.26 6.34 -0.97
CA LEU A 394 4.94 5.05 -0.38
C LEU A 394 3.61 5.17 0.38
N TYR A 395 2.60 4.51 -0.16
CA TYR A 395 1.24 4.42 0.39
C TYR A 395 1.09 3.16 1.24
N ASN A 396 -0.02 3.04 1.96
CA ASN A 396 -0.31 1.85 2.76
C ASN A 396 -0.61 0.60 1.92
N ASP A 397 -0.97 0.78 0.65
CA ASP A 397 -1.36 -0.25 -0.31
C ASP A 397 -0.61 -0.16 -1.65
N GLY A 398 0.47 0.62 -1.74
CA GLY A 398 1.24 0.71 -2.96
C GLY A 398 2.38 1.71 -2.94
N VAL A 399 3.07 1.78 -4.07
CA VAL A 399 4.18 2.70 -4.30
C VAL A 399 3.99 3.41 -5.64
N ALA A 400 4.45 4.65 -5.71
CA ALA A 400 4.48 5.40 -6.96
C ALA A 400 5.75 6.23 -7.07
N PHE A 401 6.17 6.49 -8.30
CA PHE A 401 7.29 7.40 -8.56
C PHE A 401 7.09 8.17 -9.86
N ARG A 402 7.72 9.33 -9.94
CA ARG A 402 7.80 10.14 -11.15
C ARG A 402 9.12 10.87 -11.24
N TYR A 403 9.47 11.26 -12.45
CA TYR A 403 10.62 12.12 -12.71
C TYR A 403 10.18 13.57 -12.80
N GLU A 404 10.94 14.45 -12.15
CA GLU A 404 10.81 15.90 -12.25
C GLU A 404 12.07 16.43 -12.93
N LEU A 405 11.90 17.13 -14.06
CA LEU A 405 12.98 17.63 -14.91
C LEU A 405 13.04 19.15 -14.83
N THR A 406 14.27 19.69 -14.84
CA THR A 406 14.53 21.11 -14.90
C THR A 406 15.39 21.46 -16.12
N GLY A 407 15.32 22.72 -16.58
CA GLY A 407 16.10 23.22 -17.70
C GLY A 407 15.76 22.58 -19.05
N MET A 408 14.49 22.17 -19.25
CA MET A 408 14.05 21.45 -20.46
C MET A 408 13.55 22.36 -21.59
N ASN A 409 13.60 23.67 -21.42
CA ASN A 409 12.96 24.62 -22.32
C ASN A 409 13.36 24.45 -23.79
N GLY A 410 12.40 24.03 -24.61
CA GLY A 410 12.59 23.81 -26.03
C GLY A 410 13.27 22.49 -26.40
N GLU A 411 13.62 21.63 -25.44
CA GLU A 411 14.22 20.31 -25.69
C GLU A 411 13.15 19.25 -25.95
N THR A 412 13.55 18.20 -26.68
CA THR A 412 12.72 17.00 -26.89
C THR A 412 13.07 15.98 -25.81
N LEU A 413 12.06 15.30 -25.25
CA LEU A 413 12.24 14.29 -24.22
C LEU A 413 12.88 13.00 -24.83
N PRO A 414 14.03 12.52 -24.29
CA PRO A 414 14.58 11.23 -24.70
C PRO A 414 13.76 10.03 -24.22
N GLU A 415 14.22 8.81 -24.51
CA GLU A 415 13.61 7.60 -23.98
C GLU A 415 13.74 7.52 -22.45
N GLU A 416 12.68 7.09 -21.81
CA GLU A 416 12.63 6.81 -20.39
C GLU A 416 13.38 5.52 -20.05
N ARG A 417 14.24 5.56 -19.06
CA ARG A 417 15.08 4.44 -18.61
C ARG A 417 14.49 3.79 -17.37
N THR A 418 13.25 3.37 -17.49
CA THR A 418 12.51 2.69 -16.43
C THR A 418 12.22 1.26 -16.85
N ALA A 419 12.43 0.28 -15.95
CA ALA A 419 12.00 -1.10 -16.17
C ALA A 419 11.59 -1.77 -14.85
N TYR A 420 10.60 -2.66 -14.96
CA TYR A 420 10.18 -3.58 -13.92
C TYR A 420 10.80 -4.95 -14.18
N LEU A 421 11.40 -5.56 -13.15
CA LEU A 421 11.94 -6.92 -13.25
C LEU A 421 10.93 -7.90 -12.67
N ILE A 422 10.37 -8.75 -13.53
CA ILE A 422 9.36 -9.76 -13.20
C ILE A 422 9.97 -11.14 -13.48
N PRO A 423 10.45 -11.85 -12.44
CA PRO A 423 11.11 -13.14 -12.60
C PRO A 423 10.23 -14.18 -13.33
N GLU A 424 10.85 -15.06 -14.08
CA GLU A 424 10.20 -16.25 -14.64
C GLU A 424 9.61 -17.13 -13.52
N GLY A 425 8.55 -17.85 -13.84
CA GLY A 425 7.80 -18.67 -12.90
C GLY A 425 6.79 -17.90 -12.02
N LYS A 426 6.71 -16.57 -12.11
CA LYS A 426 5.70 -15.80 -11.39
C LYS A 426 4.41 -15.68 -12.19
N ASN A 427 3.27 -15.94 -11.53
CA ASN A 427 1.94 -15.75 -12.12
C ASN A 427 1.77 -14.30 -12.56
N ARG A 428 1.28 -14.11 -13.76
CA ARG A 428 0.98 -12.79 -14.30
C ARG A 428 -0.25 -12.79 -15.19
N TRP A 429 -0.98 -11.69 -15.18
CA TRP A 429 -2.12 -11.41 -16.05
C TRP A 429 -1.86 -10.07 -16.72
N VAL A 430 -1.44 -10.12 -17.97
CA VAL A 430 -1.03 -8.93 -18.75
C VAL A 430 -1.64 -9.04 -20.14
N GLN A 431 -2.36 -7.98 -20.56
CA GLN A 431 -2.94 -7.95 -21.90
C GLN A 431 -1.93 -7.51 -22.94
N ARG A 432 -2.11 -7.96 -24.18
CA ARG A 432 -1.44 -7.34 -25.34
C ARG A 432 -1.91 -5.89 -25.43
N TRP A 433 -0.97 -4.98 -25.65
CA TRP A 433 -1.33 -3.60 -25.92
C TRP A 433 -2.02 -3.50 -27.29
N THR A 434 -3.16 -2.87 -27.30
CA THR A 434 -3.90 -2.46 -28.50
C THR A 434 -4.31 -1.01 -28.31
N GLU A 435 -4.56 -0.27 -29.37
CA GLU A 435 -4.97 1.15 -29.27
C GLU A 435 -6.21 1.35 -28.38
N PRO A 436 -7.26 0.49 -28.47
CA PRO A 436 -8.47 0.60 -27.65
C PRO A 436 -8.41 -0.22 -26.36
N TYR A 437 -7.30 -0.90 -26.04
CA TYR A 437 -7.18 -1.81 -24.89
C TYR A 437 -8.22 -2.95 -24.84
N GLU A 438 -8.77 -3.30 -25.99
CA GLU A 438 -9.73 -4.41 -26.13
C GLU A 438 -9.01 -5.74 -26.34
N ALA A 439 -8.49 -6.30 -25.25
CA ALA A 439 -7.80 -7.58 -25.26
C ALA A 439 -8.05 -8.37 -23.97
N PHE A 440 -7.85 -9.68 -24.02
CA PHE A 440 -7.88 -10.53 -22.83
C PHE A 440 -6.64 -10.30 -21.97
N PHE A 441 -6.77 -10.64 -20.68
CA PHE A 441 -5.68 -10.74 -19.72
C PHE A 441 -5.32 -12.24 -19.52
N PRO A 442 -4.52 -12.85 -20.39
CA PRO A 442 -4.19 -14.26 -20.26
C PRO A 442 -3.32 -14.48 -19.03
N HIS A 443 -3.55 -15.59 -18.36
CA HIS A 443 -2.65 -16.08 -17.31
C HIS A 443 -1.37 -16.63 -17.97
N ALA A 444 -0.21 -16.23 -17.46
CA ALA A 444 1.09 -16.75 -17.84
C ALA A 444 2.01 -16.82 -16.62
N THR A 445 3.07 -17.65 -16.72
CA THR A 445 4.15 -17.75 -15.73
C THR A 445 5.50 -17.34 -16.30
N THR A 446 5.55 -17.01 -17.58
CA THR A 446 6.74 -16.59 -18.32
C THR A 446 6.46 -15.31 -19.09
N GLY A 447 7.49 -14.49 -19.27
CA GLY A 447 7.44 -13.35 -20.18
C GLY A 447 7.63 -13.83 -21.63
N GLU A 448 7.09 -13.07 -22.56
CA GLU A 448 7.42 -13.22 -23.99
C GLU A 448 8.40 -12.12 -24.39
N SER A 449 9.49 -12.49 -25.07
CA SER A 449 10.39 -11.54 -25.70
C SER A 449 9.94 -11.26 -27.15
N ARG A 450 10.56 -10.29 -27.79
CA ARG A 450 10.37 -9.86 -29.17
C ARG A 450 9.16 -8.97 -29.41
N ASP A 451 9.42 -7.70 -29.63
CA ASP A 451 8.55 -6.66 -30.22
C ASP A 451 7.10 -6.62 -29.71
N HIS A 452 6.84 -7.24 -28.54
CA HIS A 452 5.52 -7.22 -27.95
C HIS A 452 5.37 -6.03 -27.02
N ARG A 453 4.29 -5.31 -27.24
CA ARG A 453 3.81 -4.27 -26.36
C ARG A 453 2.75 -4.86 -25.43
N TRP A 454 2.88 -4.57 -24.15
CA TRP A 454 1.96 -5.01 -23.12
C TRP A 454 1.22 -3.80 -22.55
N GLY A 455 -0.12 -3.92 -22.45
CA GLY A 455 -0.97 -2.85 -21.90
C GLY A 455 -1.07 -2.91 -20.37
N TYR A 456 -1.32 -1.75 -19.79
CA TYR A 456 -1.71 -1.64 -18.39
C TYR A 456 -3.20 -1.96 -18.20
N PRO A 457 -3.60 -2.34 -16.94
CA PRO A 457 -2.72 -2.69 -15.83
C PRO A 457 -2.10 -4.07 -16.02
N ALA A 458 -0.96 -4.32 -15.36
CA ALA A 458 -0.30 -5.62 -15.34
C ALA A 458 -0.33 -6.18 -13.91
N LEU A 459 -1.05 -7.27 -13.69
CA LEU A 459 -1.13 -7.95 -12.39
C LEU A 459 -0.10 -9.06 -12.30
N ILE A 460 0.69 -9.05 -11.22
CA ILE A 460 1.71 -10.05 -10.93
C ILE A 460 1.50 -10.60 -9.53
N GLU A 461 1.51 -11.91 -9.35
CA GLU A 461 1.63 -12.55 -8.04
C GLU A 461 3.12 -12.72 -7.72
N ALA A 462 3.69 -11.73 -7.06
CA ALA A 462 5.12 -11.65 -6.78
C ALA A 462 5.57 -12.67 -5.73
N GLN A 463 4.72 -12.92 -4.74
CA GLN A 463 4.86 -13.96 -3.71
C GLN A 463 3.49 -14.61 -3.53
N GLU A 464 3.42 -15.79 -2.93
CA GLU A 464 2.15 -16.47 -2.66
C GLU A 464 1.20 -15.55 -1.88
N GLY A 465 0.06 -15.22 -2.49
CA GLY A 465 -0.96 -14.33 -1.93
C GLY A 465 -0.57 -12.85 -1.84
N VAL A 466 0.58 -12.45 -2.39
CA VAL A 466 1.01 -11.05 -2.46
C VAL A 466 1.18 -10.63 -3.91
N PHE A 467 0.45 -9.60 -4.28
CA PHE A 467 0.33 -9.12 -5.65
C PHE A 467 0.94 -7.74 -5.83
N ALA A 468 1.35 -7.45 -7.05
CA ALA A 468 1.65 -6.12 -7.54
C ALA A 468 0.83 -5.86 -8.81
N LEU A 469 0.05 -4.78 -8.83
CA LEU A 469 -0.66 -4.30 -10.00
C LEU A 469 0.06 -3.06 -10.53
N LEU A 470 0.76 -3.21 -11.65
CA LEU A 470 1.47 -2.12 -12.30
C LEU A 470 0.50 -1.27 -13.13
N SER A 471 0.62 0.04 -13.04
CA SER A 471 -0.09 1.00 -13.88
C SER A 471 0.61 2.35 -13.88
N GLU A 472 -0.07 3.35 -14.43
CA GLU A 472 0.34 4.76 -14.39
C GLU A 472 -0.86 5.64 -14.05
N ALA A 473 -0.61 6.86 -13.57
CA ALA A 473 -1.64 7.81 -13.18
C ALA A 473 -1.24 9.26 -13.45
N ASP A 474 -2.23 10.16 -13.44
CA ASP A 474 -2.04 11.60 -13.53
C ASP A 474 -1.40 12.05 -14.84
N ILE A 475 -2.00 11.62 -15.96
CA ILE A 475 -1.61 12.10 -17.28
C ILE A 475 -2.18 13.49 -17.51
N ASN A 476 -1.27 14.42 -17.74
CA ASN A 476 -1.57 15.83 -17.98
C ASN A 476 -1.16 16.26 -19.40
N ARG A 477 -1.40 17.54 -19.71
CA ARG A 477 -1.00 18.10 -21.01
C ARG A 477 0.51 17.96 -21.24
N ARG A 478 0.89 17.73 -22.48
CA ARG A 478 2.27 17.52 -22.91
C ARG A 478 2.92 16.27 -22.34
N GLN A 479 2.11 15.28 -22.03
CA GLN A 479 2.55 13.96 -21.62
C GLN A 479 1.94 12.92 -22.55
N SER A 480 2.66 11.85 -22.81
CA SER A 480 2.13 10.63 -23.43
C SER A 480 1.91 9.57 -22.37
N ALA A 481 0.95 8.71 -22.60
CA ALA A 481 0.83 7.47 -21.85
C ALA A 481 1.86 6.46 -22.32
N SER A 482 2.05 5.38 -21.58
CA SER A 482 3.05 4.37 -21.86
C SER A 482 2.48 2.95 -21.93
N CYS A 483 3.27 2.05 -22.47
CA CYS A 483 3.06 0.61 -22.40
C CYS A 483 4.33 -0.07 -21.89
N LEU A 484 4.28 -1.38 -21.65
CA LEU A 484 5.44 -2.17 -21.27
C LEU A 484 6.01 -2.92 -22.49
N ARG A 485 7.34 -3.13 -22.51
CA ARG A 485 8.04 -3.94 -23.50
C ARG A 485 9.14 -4.77 -22.85
N ASN A 486 9.27 -6.01 -23.25
CA ASN A 486 10.30 -6.93 -22.78
C ASN A 486 11.19 -7.46 -23.93
N ASP A 487 11.66 -6.54 -24.76
CA ASP A 487 12.50 -6.85 -25.92
C ASP A 487 13.82 -7.54 -25.52
N GLY A 488 14.02 -8.78 -25.95
CA GLY A 488 15.27 -9.51 -25.76
C GLY A 488 15.54 -10.04 -24.35
N ASP A 489 14.81 -9.61 -23.35
CA ASP A 489 14.89 -10.07 -21.96
C ASP A 489 13.47 -10.31 -21.43
N VAL A 490 13.11 -11.57 -21.18
CA VAL A 490 11.77 -11.97 -20.77
C VAL A 490 11.39 -11.53 -19.37
N GLU A 491 12.36 -11.20 -18.53
CA GLU A 491 12.14 -10.75 -17.15
C GLU A 491 12.10 -9.22 -17.02
N ARG A 492 12.62 -8.49 -18.01
CA ARG A 492 12.78 -7.04 -17.97
C ARG A 492 11.70 -6.33 -18.80
N TYR A 493 10.73 -5.74 -18.12
CA TYR A 493 9.63 -4.98 -18.72
C TYR A 493 9.93 -3.49 -18.70
N ARG A 494 10.39 -2.97 -19.83
CA ARG A 494 10.73 -1.56 -20.01
C ARG A 494 9.46 -0.71 -20.18
N VAL A 495 9.39 0.42 -19.50
CA VAL A 495 8.36 1.43 -19.71
C VAL A 495 8.65 2.17 -21.01
N CYS A 496 7.69 2.16 -21.93
CA CYS A 496 7.80 2.78 -23.25
C CYS A 496 6.67 3.79 -23.45
N PRO A 497 6.91 5.09 -23.20
CA PRO A 497 5.99 6.13 -23.58
C PRO A 497 5.75 6.10 -25.10
N ASP A 498 4.53 6.39 -25.53
CA ASP A 498 4.23 6.54 -26.94
C ASP A 498 4.86 7.84 -27.46
N LYS A 499 4.90 8.05 -28.79
CA LYS A 499 5.65 9.18 -29.37
C LYS A 499 5.29 10.50 -28.73
N ASN A 500 6.32 11.23 -28.37
CA ASN A 500 6.25 12.56 -27.82
C ASN A 500 7.22 13.48 -28.57
N ASP A 501 6.75 14.10 -29.65
CA ASP A 501 7.55 14.99 -30.51
C ASP A 501 7.49 16.45 -30.04
N LEU A 502 6.80 16.75 -28.92
CA LEU A 502 6.68 18.12 -28.45
C LEU A 502 7.93 18.62 -27.72
N LYS A 503 8.18 19.91 -27.89
CA LYS A 503 9.17 20.63 -27.11
C LYS A 503 8.68 20.81 -25.67
N MET A 504 9.53 20.46 -24.70
CA MET A 504 9.22 20.58 -23.30
C MET A 504 9.27 22.04 -22.82
N THR A 505 8.57 22.33 -21.76
CA THR A 505 8.71 23.55 -20.97
C THR A 505 9.83 23.39 -19.96
N ASP A 506 10.27 24.48 -19.34
CA ASP A 506 11.42 24.50 -18.43
C ASP A 506 11.31 23.49 -17.29
N ASN A 507 10.17 23.44 -16.62
CA ASN A 507 9.88 22.45 -15.60
C ASN A 507 8.83 21.45 -16.12
N TRP A 508 9.20 20.19 -16.21
CA TRP A 508 8.33 19.13 -16.65
C TRP A 508 8.41 17.95 -15.70
N HIS A 509 7.31 17.21 -15.54
CA HIS A 509 7.30 15.95 -14.81
C HIS A 509 6.66 14.84 -15.64
N SER A 510 7.10 13.61 -15.42
CA SER A 510 6.45 12.43 -15.99
C SER A 510 5.11 12.16 -15.31
N PRO A 511 4.22 11.39 -15.93
CA PRO A 511 3.14 10.72 -15.20
C PRO A 511 3.70 9.90 -14.05
N TRP A 512 2.86 9.60 -13.05
CA TRP A 512 3.22 8.66 -12.00
C TRP A 512 3.29 7.24 -12.56
N ARG A 513 4.42 6.57 -12.34
CA ARG A 513 4.55 5.12 -12.47
C ARG A 513 4.17 4.52 -11.14
N MET A 514 3.26 3.54 -11.10
CA MET A 514 2.71 3.05 -9.84
C MET A 514 2.58 1.53 -9.81
N ALA A 515 2.58 1.01 -8.60
CA ALA A 515 2.23 -0.36 -8.29
C ALA A 515 1.34 -0.40 -7.05
N ILE A 516 0.14 -0.96 -7.15
CA ILE A 516 -0.65 -1.35 -5.98
C ILE A 516 -0.04 -2.65 -5.47
N VAL A 517 0.28 -2.73 -4.17
CA VAL A 517 1.01 -3.86 -3.59
C VAL A 517 0.29 -4.38 -2.35
N GLY A 518 0.08 -5.67 -2.29
CA GLY A 518 -0.50 -6.36 -1.14
C GLY A 518 -1.32 -7.58 -1.53
N THR A 519 -2.32 -7.92 -0.72
CA THR A 519 -3.28 -9.00 -1.00
C THR A 519 -4.24 -8.61 -2.12
N LEU A 520 -5.05 -9.55 -2.63
CA LEU A 520 -6.12 -9.21 -3.58
C LEU A 520 -7.13 -8.21 -3.01
N ALA A 521 -7.35 -8.21 -1.70
CA ALA A 521 -8.16 -7.18 -1.05
C ALA A 521 -7.53 -5.79 -1.21
N ASN A 522 -6.22 -5.64 -0.98
CA ASN A 522 -5.52 -4.38 -1.23
C ASN A 522 -5.63 -3.95 -2.70
N VAL A 523 -5.52 -4.89 -3.64
CA VAL A 523 -5.65 -4.59 -5.08
C VAL A 523 -7.05 -4.08 -5.42
N VAL A 524 -8.10 -4.81 -5.04
CA VAL A 524 -9.50 -4.47 -5.37
C VAL A 524 -9.96 -3.18 -4.71
N GLU A 525 -9.57 -2.96 -3.45
CA GLU A 525 -10.07 -1.85 -2.62
C GLU A 525 -9.25 -0.56 -2.79
N SER A 526 -8.08 -0.61 -3.43
CA SER A 526 -7.16 0.53 -3.58
C SER A 526 -7.79 1.71 -4.32
N THR A 527 -7.48 2.91 -3.85
CA THR A 527 -7.78 4.20 -4.50
C THR A 527 -6.52 4.86 -5.08
N LEU A 528 -5.40 4.16 -5.15
CA LEU A 528 -4.08 4.71 -5.47
C LEU A 528 -4.05 5.52 -6.77
N VAL A 529 -4.79 5.12 -7.80
CA VAL A 529 -4.85 5.87 -9.07
C VAL A 529 -5.44 7.26 -8.86
N THR A 530 -6.51 7.38 -8.08
CA THR A 530 -7.13 8.67 -7.77
C THR A 530 -6.35 9.44 -6.71
N ASP A 531 -5.71 8.77 -5.75
CA ASP A 531 -4.84 9.41 -4.75
C ASP A 531 -3.65 10.14 -5.39
N LEU A 532 -3.14 9.61 -6.51
CA LEU A 532 -2.04 10.20 -7.29
C LEU A 532 -2.47 11.31 -8.23
N SER A 533 -3.77 11.42 -8.53
CA SER A 533 -4.29 12.32 -9.55
C SER A 533 -4.60 13.70 -8.99
N GLU A 534 -4.54 14.71 -9.86
CA GLU A 534 -4.89 16.08 -9.49
C GLU A 534 -6.35 16.17 -8.98
N PRO A 535 -6.63 17.08 -8.04
CA PRO A 535 -7.98 17.38 -7.59
C PRO A 535 -8.92 17.80 -8.73
N CYS A 536 -10.22 17.75 -8.46
CA CYS A 536 -11.25 18.21 -9.38
C CYS A 536 -10.98 19.64 -9.87
N ARG A 537 -10.98 19.83 -11.18
CA ARG A 537 -10.79 21.16 -11.83
C ARG A 537 -12.09 21.91 -12.09
N LEU A 538 -13.26 21.27 -11.88
CA LEU A 538 -14.54 21.90 -12.11
C LEU A 538 -14.97 22.73 -10.91
N THR A 539 -15.51 23.91 -11.17
CA THR A 539 -16.04 24.81 -10.14
C THR A 539 -17.48 24.47 -9.75
N ASP A 540 -18.25 23.90 -10.67
CA ASP A 540 -19.60 23.39 -10.44
C ASP A 540 -19.71 21.95 -10.92
N THR A 541 -20.10 21.08 -10.00
CA THR A 541 -20.30 19.64 -10.25
C THR A 541 -21.74 19.21 -10.00
N SER A 542 -22.65 20.13 -9.66
CA SER A 542 -24.02 19.83 -9.26
C SER A 542 -24.88 19.21 -10.37
N TRP A 543 -24.49 19.37 -11.63
CA TRP A 543 -25.15 18.82 -12.79
C TRP A 543 -24.72 17.38 -13.15
N ILE A 544 -23.68 16.84 -12.49
CA ILE A 544 -23.13 15.52 -12.75
C ILE A 544 -23.97 14.49 -12.01
N GLU A 545 -24.69 13.68 -12.75
CA GLU A 545 -25.55 12.64 -12.20
C GLU A 545 -25.18 11.26 -12.79
N PRO A 546 -24.51 10.38 -12.02
CA PRO A 546 -24.29 9.00 -12.42
C PRO A 546 -25.59 8.20 -12.57
N GLY A 547 -25.63 7.18 -13.42
CA GLY A 547 -26.84 6.37 -13.56
C GLY A 547 -26.76 5.24 -14.59
N VAL A 548 -27.83 4.45 -14.66
CA VAL A 548 -27.97 3.34 -15.60
C VAL A 548 -28.50 3.83 -16.94
N VAL A 549 -27.96 3.29 -18.04
CA VAL A 549 -28.20 3.74 -19.41
C VAL A 549 -28.83 2.62 -20.24
N SER A 550 -29.96 2.90 -20.88
CA SER A 550 -30.50 2.08 -21.96
C SER A 550 -29.66 2.31 -23.23
N TRP A 551 -29.06 1.26 -23.79
CA TRP A 551 -28.08 1.38 -24.86
C TRP A 551 -28.56 0.71 -26.17
N ILE A 552 -28.55 1.48 -27.30
CA ILE A 552 -29.12 1.10 -28.58
C ILE A 552 -28.02 0.65 -29.57
N TYR A 553 -27.31 -0.40 -29.32
CA TYR A 553 -26.32 -0.89 -30.29
C TYR A 553 -26.26 -2.41 -30.31
N TRP A 554 -26.03 -3.04 -29.17
CA TRP A 554 -25.65 -4.44 -29.09
C TRP A 554 -26.57 -5.40 -29.87
N ALA A 555 -27.88 -5.27 -29.66
CA ALA A 555 -28.85 -6.20 -30.26
C ALA A 555 -29.23 -5.89 -31.69
N HIS A 556 -29.03 -4.66 -32.15
CA HIS A 556 -29.48 -4.20 -33.44
C HIS A 556 -28.36 -3.85 -34.42
N ASN A 557 -27.10 -3.74 -33.97
CA ASN A 557 -25.97 -3.36 -34.75
C ASN A 557 -26.32 -2.23 -35.74
N HIS A 558 -26.28 -0.97 -35.26
CA HIS A 558 -26.69 0.29 -35.95
C HIS A 558 -28.21 0.65 -35.84
N GLY A 559 -28.90 0.24 -34.78
CA GLY A 559 -30.30 0.59 -34.56
C GLY A 559 -30.59 2.07 -34.33
N SER A 560 -29.57 2.90 -34.10
CA SER A 560 -29.74 4.33 -33.82
C SER A 560 -30.04 5.21 -35.04
N ASN A 561 -30.09 4.66 -36.24
CA ASN A 561 -30.59 5.32 -37.42
C ASN A 561 -32.11 5.04 -37.70
N ASP A 562 -32.75 4.32 -36.77
CA ASP A 562 -34.19 3.98 -36.85
C ASP A 562 -34.96 4.56 -35.65
N TYR A 563 -35.81 5.54 -35.91
CA TYR A 563 -36.57 6.22 -34.86
C TYR A 563 -37.50 5.29 -34.07
N ASN A 564 -38.06 4.25 -34.71
CA ASN A 564 -38.94 3.31 -34.02
C ASN A 564 -38.17 2.42 -33.05
N ILE A 565 -36.93 2.02 -33.40
CA ILE A 565 -36.05 1.29 -32.46
C ILE A 565 -35.69 2.20 -31.29
N ILE A 566 -35.28 3.44 -31.56
CA ILE A 566 -34.98 4.41 -30.49
C ILE A 566 -36.16 4.55 -29.51
N ARG A 567 -37.38 4.67 -30.01
CA ARG A 567 -38.59 4.74 -29.17
C ARG A 567 -38.75 3.54 -28.26
N GLN A 568 -38.51 2.32 -28.79
CA GLN A 568 -38.61 1.09 -27.97
C GLN A 568 -37.65 1.10 -26.79
N TYR A 569 -36.41 1.54 -27.00
CA TYR A 569 -35.43 1.67 -25.90
C TYR A 569 -35.75 2.79 -24.92
N VAL A 570 -36.31 3.91 -25.39
CA VAL A 570 -36.83 4.96 -24.50
C VAL A 570 -38.01 4.46 -23.67
N ASP A 571 -38.98 3.75 -24.29
CA ASP A 571 -40.12 3.23 -23.59
C ASP A 571 -39.74 2.15 -22.57
N MET A 572 -38.76 1.28 -22.89
CA MET A 572 -38.15 0.36 -21.93
C MET A 572 -37.48 1.10 -20.76
N ALA A 573 -36.72 2.16 -21.04
CA ALA A 573 -36.10 2.96 -19.99
C ALA A 573 -37.14 3.55 -19.02
N VAL A 574 -38.28 4.00 -19.52
CA VAL A 574 -39.41 4.48 -18.70
C VAL A 574 -39.96 3.37 -17.82
N GLU A 575 -40.28 2.18 -18.40
CA GLU A 575 -40.84 1.05 -17.66
C GLU A 575 -39.86 0.56 -16.59
N MET A 576 -38.57 0.49 -16.88
CA MET A 576 -37.54 0.04 -15.96
C MET A 576 -37.01 1.16 -15.05
N LYS A 577 -37.47 2.40 -15.21
CA LYS A 577 -37.01 3.59 -14.46
C LYS A 577 -35.53 3.90 -14.66
N LEU A 578 -34.99 3.67 -15.85
CA LEU A 578 -33.62 4.01 -16.17
C LEU A 578 -33.53 5.52 -16.52
N PRO A 579 -32.55 6.27 -15.96
CA PRO A 579 -32.50 7.73 -16.16
C PRO A 579 -32.04 8.13 -17.55
N TYR A 580 -31.30 7.26 -18.28
CA TYR A 580 -30.64 7.62 -19.53
C TYR A 580 -30.98 6.67 -20.67
N VAL A 581 -30.91 7.21 -21.91
CA VAL A 581 -30.83 6.44 -23.16
C VAL A 581 -29.63 6.92 -23.97
N LEU A 582 -28.79 6.01 -24.46
CA LEU A 582 -27.73 6.30 -25.41
C LEU A 582 -28.18 5.96 -26.82
N ILE A 583 -28.28 7.00 -27.65
CA ILE A 583 -28.48 6.92 -29.10
C ILE A 583 -27.08 6.82 -29.70
N ASP A 584 -26.72 5.61 -30.15
CA ASP A 584 -25.36 5.25 -30.56
C ASP A 584 -25.08 5.70 -32.02
N ALA A 585 -24.06 5.15 -32.64
CA ALA A 585 -23.56 5.51 -33.96
C ALA A 585 -24.65 5.56 -35.07
N GLU A 586 -24.40 6.37 -36.11
CA GLU A 586 -25.24 6.55 -37.32
C GLU A 586 -26.54 7.35 -37.15
N TRP A 587 -26.73 8.02 -36.01
CA TRP A 587 -27.88 8.90 -35.81
C TRP A 587 -27.94 10.09 -36.81
N ASP A 588 -26.82 10.45 -37.41
CA ASP A 588 -26.74 11.45 -38.48
C ASP A 588 -27.29 10.97 -39.85
N GLY A 589 -27.56 9.67 -39.97
CA GLY A 589 -28.16 9.01 -41.12
C GLY A 589 -29.58 8.47 -40.85
N MET A 590 -30.40 9.12 -40.02
CA MET A 590 -31.73 8.64 -39.62
C MET A 590 -32.65 8.44 -40.83
N LYS A 591 -33.43 7.37 -40.73
CA LYS A 591 -34.38 6.92 -41.78
C LYS A 591 -35.75 7.61 -41.65
N ASP A 592 -36.56 7.45 -42.68
CA ASP A 592 -37.98 7.80 -42.72
C ASP A 592 -38.31 9.27 -42.43
N GLY A 593 -37.40 10.19 -42.83
CA GLY A 593 -37.61 11.62 -42.67
C GLY A 593 -37.55 12.13 -41.24
N LYS A 594 -37.12 11.27 -40.30
CA LYS A 594 -36.88 11.66 -38.91
C LYS A 594 -35.49 12.21 -38.69
N THR A 595 -35.29 12.95 -37.61
CA THR A 595 -34.03 13.56 -37.23
C THR A 595 -33.64 13.14 -35.79
N ILE A 596 -32.39 13.40 -35.44
CA ILE A 596 -31.91 13.18 -34.08
C ILE A 596 -32.64 14.09 -33.06
N GLU A 597 -33.04 15.30 -33.51
CA GLU A 597 -33.81 16.22 -32.67
C GLU A 597 -35.21 15.65 -32.34
N ASP A 598 -35.85 14.92 -33.27
CA ASP A 598 -37.08 14.18 -33.00
C ASP A 598 -36.88 13.16 -31.91
N ALA A 599 -35.78 12.40 -32.01
CA ALA A 599 -35.45 11.34 -31.02
C ALA A 599 -35.12 11.91 -29.63
N ILE A 600 -34.32 12.98 -29.58
CA ILE A 600 -33.99 13.69 -28.35
C ILE A 600 -35.28 14.26 -27.72
N SER A 601 -36.12 14.87 -28.50
CA SER A 601 -37.41 15.44 -28.05
C SER A 601 -38.33 14.35 -27.51
N TYR A 602 -38.39 13.17 -28.13
CA TYR A 602 -39.15 12.04 -27.66
C TYR A 602 -38.65 11.56 -26.31
N ALA A 603 -37.34 11.29 -26.17
CA ALA A 603 -36.74 10.85 -24.92
C ALA A 603 -37.05 11.81 -23.77
N LYS A 604 -36.84 13.12 -23.98
CA LYS A 604 -37.12 14.18 -22.99
C LYS A 604 -38.63 14.23 -22.64
N SER A 605 -39.53 14.09 -23.63
CA SER A 605 -40.98 14.08 -23.38
C SER A 605 -41.42 12.89 -22.51
N ARG A 606 -40.64 11.84 -22.49
CA ARG A 606 -40.83 10.62 -21.69
C ARG A 606 -40.12 10.67 -20.33
N GLY A 607 -39.38 11.76 -20.03
CA GLY A 607 -38.58 11.92 -18.81
C GLY A 607 -37.25 11.15 -18.80
N VAL A 608 -36.77 10.68 -19.96
CA VAL A 608 -35.50 10.00 -20.11
C VAL A 608 -34.45 10.96 -20.68
N LYS A 609 -33.28 11.04 -20.08
CA LYS A 609 -32.20 11.92 -20.50
C LYS A 609 -31.44 11.31 -21.66
N PRO A 610 -31.39 11.95 -22.85
CA PRO A 610 -30.69 11.42 -24.02
C PRO A 610 -29.18 11.69 -23.95
N MET A 611 -28.40 10.69 -24.33
CA MET A 611 -26.99 10.77 -24.67
C MET A 611 -26.80 10.45 -26.16
N ILE A 612 -25.80 11.00 -26.82
CA ILE A 612 -25.54 10.76 -28.23
C ILE A 612 -24.07 10.43 -28.50
N TRP A 613 -23.83 9.68 -29.56
CA TRP A 613 -22.52 9.14 -29.95
C TRP A 613 -21.80 10.02 -30.97
N TYR A 614 -20.46 10.05 -30.90
CA TYR A 614 -19.59 10.69 -31.85
C TYR A 614 -18.36 9.84 -32.18
N ASN A 615 -17.90 9.91 -33.45
CA ASN A 615 -16.57 9.47 -33.82
C ASN A 615 -15.56 10.58 -33.48
N SER A 616 -14.48 10.23 -32.77
CA SER A 616 -13.39 11.16 -32.40
C SER A 616 -12.72 11.77 -33.66
N SER A 617 -12.72 11.02 -34.77
CA SER A 617 -12.13 11.35 -36.04
C SER A 617 -10.60 11.49 -36.01
N VAL A 618 -9.95 10.77 -35.12
CA VAL A 618 -8.49 10.66 -35.06
C VAL A 618 -7.99 9.22 -35.19
N GLY A 619 -8.81 8.21 -34.87
CA GLY A 619 -8.51 6.79 -35.05
C GLY A 619 -9.11 6.18 -36.32
N TRP A 620 -10.09 5.27 -36.16
CA TRP A 620 -10.77 4.65 -37.29
C TRP A 620 -11.72 5.64 -37.95
N ILE A 621 -11.42 6.00 -39.21
CA ILE A 621 -12.16 7.00 -40.01
C ILE A 621 -12.77 6.39 -41.28
N ASN A 622 -11.94 5.69 -42.05
CA ASN A 622 -12.37 5.10 -43.32
C ASN A 622 -13.25 3.87 -43.10
N GLY A 623 -14.49 3.91 -43.57
CA GLY A 623 -15.46 2.85 -43.30
C GLY A 623 -16.10 2.86 -41.93
N ALA A 624 -15.68 3.74 -41.03
CA ALA A 624 -16.29 3.91 -39.70
C ALA A 624 -17.66 4.60 -39.79
N PRO A 625 -18.56 4.33 -38.84
CA PRO A 625 -19.84 5.03 -38.75
C PRO A 625 -19.66 6.52 -38.41
N GLY A 626 -20.69 7.32 -38.70
CA GLY A 626 -20.79 8.74 -38.34
C GLY A 626 -21.62 8.98 -37.06
N PRO A 627 -21.65 10.25 -36.59
CA PRO A 627 -21.07 11.46 -37.22
C PRO A 627 -19.55 11.56 -37.06
N LYS A 628 -18.90 12.07 -38.10
CA LYS A 628 -17.43 12.27 -38.14
C LYS A 628 -17.10 13.74 -38.32
N PHE A 629 -15.87 14.14 -37.94
CA PHE A 629 -15.27 15.46 -38.13
C PHE A 629 -16.00 16.61 -37.43
N ARG A 630 -16.74 16.31 -36.35
CA ARG A 630 -17.46 17.33 -35.57
C ARG A 630 -16.72 17.81 -34.34
N LEU A 631 -15.76 17.03 -33.84
CA LEU A 631 -15.12 17.28 -32.54
C LEU A 631 -13.62 17.58 -32.61
N ASN A 632 -12.96 17.22 -33.72
CA ASN A 632 -11.50 17.26 -33.85
C ASN A 632 -10.90 18.66 -34.03
N LYS A 633 -11.72 19.69 -34.33
CA LYS A 633 -11.30 21.09 -34.34
C LYS A 633 -11.99 21.86 -33.23
N PRO A 634 -11.26 22.76 -32.54
CA PRO A 634 -11.82 23.49 -31.40
C PRO A 634 -13.13 24.21 -31.68
N GLU A 635 -13.20 24.95 -32.81
CA GLU A 635 -14.36 25.76 -33.17
C GLU A 635 -15.57 24.88 -33.50
N ASP A 636 -15.34 23.75 -34.18
CA ASP A 636 -16.40 22.82 -34.55
C ASP A 636 -16.94 22.12 -33.27
N ARG A 637 -16.05 21.71 -32.37
CA ARG A 637 -16.37 21.09 -31.09
C ARG A 637 -17.21 21.98 -30.19
N GLU A 638 -16.82 23.25 -30.03
CA GLU A 638 -17.58 24.18 -29.20
C GLU A 638 -18.97 24.43 -29.77
N ARG A 639 -19.10 24.57 -31.10
CA ARG A 639 -20.39 24.73 -31.77
C ARG A 639 -21.27 23.48 -31.58
N GLU A 640 -20.70 22.30 -31.71
CA GLU A 640 -21.43 21.04 -31.59
C GLU A 640 -21.91 20.82 -30.11
N PHE A 641 -21.07 21.07 -29.14
CA PHE A 641 -21.47 20.90 -27.74
C PHE A 641 -22.47 21.98 -27.29
N ALA A 642 -22.35 23.22 -27.76
CA ALA A 642 -23.37 24.23 -27.54
C ALA A 642 -24.74 23.82 -28.15
N TRP A 643 -24.73 23.13 -29.29
CA TRP A 643 -25.94 22.57 -29.90
C TRP A 643 -26.51 21.44 -29.05
N CYS A 644 -25.69 20.51 -28.54
CA CYS A 644 -26.10 19.49 -27.63
C CYS A 644 -26.75 20.06 -26.34
N GLU A 645 -26.12 21.04 -25.70
CA GLU A 645 -26.63 21.73 -24.53
C GLU A 645 -28.01 22.37 -24.81
N LYS A 646 -28.14 23.07 -25.93
CA LYS A 646 -29.41 23.70 -26.36
C LYS A 646 -30.53 22.69 -26.53
N LEU A 647 -30.26 21.50 -27.03
CA LEU A 647 -31.24 20.44 -27.20
C LEU A 647 -31.54 19.70 -25.88
N GLY A 648 -30.71 19.87 -24.87
CA GLY A 648 -30.81 19.16 -23.58
C GLY A 648 -30.29 17.73 -23.66
N VAL A 649 -29.26 17.48 -24.45
CA VAL A 649 -28.46 16.26 -24.42
C VAL A 649 -27.73 16.21 -23.10
N ALA A 650 -27.79 15.08 -22.40
CA ALA A 650 -27.19 14.93 -21.07
C ALA A 650 -25.71 14.54 -21.10
N GLY A 651 -25.25 13.94 -22.21
CA GLY A 651 -23.87 13.51 -22.33
C GLY A 651 -23.53 12.96 -23.71
N VAL A 652 -22.28 12.67 -23.90
CA VAL A 652 -21.73 12.18 -25.18
C VAL A 652 -20.89 10.92 -24.97
N LYS A 653 -21.04 9.95 -25.88
CA LYS A 653 -20.11 8.84 -26.08
C LYS A 653 -19.21 9.21 -27.27
N ILE A 654 -17.88 9.18 -27.06
CA ILE A 654 -16.91 9.55 -28.09
C ILE A 654 -15.99 8.33 -28.32
N ASP A 655 -15.88 7.90 -29.57
CA ASP A 655 -15.34 6.59 -29.93
C ASP A 655 -14.18 6.68 -30.94
N PHE A 656 -13.35 5.62 -31.00
CA PHE A 656 -12.30 5.39 -32.00
C PHE A 656 -11.11 6.35 -31.91
N PHE A 657 -10.39 6.32 -30.80
CA PHE A 657 -9.11 7.02 -30.64
C PHE A 657 -7.94 6.20 -31.18
N SER A 658 -6.77 6.83 -31.36
CA SER A 658 -5.60 6.25 -32.04
C SER A 658 -4.39 6.03 -31.10
N GLY A 659 -4.61 5.40 -29.96
CA GLY A 659 -3.56 4.98 -29.03
C GLY A 659 -3.18 6.05 -27.99
N ASP A 660 -1.98 5.90 -27.42
CA ASP A 660 -1.53 6.54 -26.19
C ASP A 660 -0.58 7.73 -26.41
N ASN A 661 -0.46 8.18 -27.65
CA ASN A 661 0.43 9.29 -27.95
C ASN A 661 -0.05 10.61 -27.33
N GLN A 662 0.88 11.55 -27.20
CA GLN A 662 0.63 12.84 -26.55
C GLN A 662 -0.51 13.62 -27.20
N MET A 663 -0.62 13.62 -28.51
CA MET A 663 -1.66 14.34 -29.23
C MET A 663 -3.06 13.84 -28.82
N ASN A 664 -3.20 12.52 -28.65
CA ASN A 664 -4.44 11.95 -28.14
C ASN A 664 -4.68 12.30 -26.66
N MET A 665 -3.65 12.27 -25.81
CA MET A 665 -3.80 12.66 -24.40
C MET A 665 -4.26 14.11 -24.28
N ASP A 666 -3.66 15.03 -25.01
CA ASP A 666 -4.10 16.42 -25.07
C ASP A 666 -5.54 16.55 -25.62
N TYR A 667 -5.92 15.73 -26.60
CA TYR A 667 -7.27 15.73 -27.17
C TYR A 667 -8.33 15.22 -26.20
N TYR A 668 -8.04 14.15 -25.43
CA TYR A 668 -8.94 13.73 -24.33
C TYR A 668 -9.18 14.86 -23.33
N ILE A 669 -8.14 15.58 -22.93
CA ILE A 669 -8.26 16.73 -22.01
C ILE A 669 -9.08 17.85 -22.65
N ASP A 670 -8.83 18.17 -23.91
CA ASP A 670 -9.63 19.16 -24.65
C ASP A 670 -11.11 18.81 -24.69
N LEU A 671 -11.43 17.53 -24.95
CA LEU A 671 -12.81 17.05 -24.95
C LEU A 671 -13.44 17.17 -23.56
N MET A 672 -12.74 16.75 -22.51
CA MET A 672 -13.25 16.85 -21.15
C MET A 672 -13.46 18.31 -20.71
N GLU A 673 -12.54 19.21 -21.03
CA GLU A 673 -12.70 20.63 -20.72
C GLU A 673 -13.83 21.30 -21.51
N SER A 674 -14.01 20.91 -22.78
CA SER A 674 -15.08 21.43 -23.62
C SER A 674 -16.45 20.90 -23.19
N THR A 675 -16.60 19.61 -22.96
CA THR A 675 -17.85 19.01 -22.46
C THR A 675 -18.26 19.54 -21.10
N ALA A 676 -17.30 19.82 -20.20
CA ALA A 676 -17.57 20.42 -18.91
C ALA A 676 -18.19 21.82 -19.02
N ARG A 677 -17.73 22.65 -19.97
CA ARG A 677 -18.31 23.99 -20.23
C ARG A 677 -19.78 23.92 -20.67
N HIS A 678 -20.19 22.83 -21.29
CA HIS A 678 -21.53 22.61 -21.81
C HIS A 678 -22.35 21.62 -20.99
N HIS A 679 -21.91 21.29 -19.77
CA HIS A 679 -22.58 20.39 -18.84
C HIS A 679 -22.94 19.01 -19.46
N LEU A 680 -22.02 18.42 -20.22
CA LEU A 680 -22.19 17.13 -20.87
C LEU A 680 -21.39 16.04 -20.13
N LEU A 681 -22.03 14.97 -19.73
CA LEU A 681 -21.38 13.76 -19.24
C LEU A 681 -20.56 13.10 -20.37
N VAL A 682 -19.49 12.41 -20.02
CA VAL A 682 -18.58 11.81 -21.00
C VAL A 682 -18.41 10.31 -20.76
N ASN A 683 -18.51 9.57 -21.86
CA ASN A 683 -18.11 8.17 -21.99
C ASN A 683 -17.15 8.04 -23.19
N PHE A 684 -15.93 7.55 -22.98
CA PHE A 684 -14.98 7.28 -24.04
C PHE A 684 -14.95 5.79 -24.39
N HIS A 685 -15.04 5.50 -25.71
CA HIS A 685 -14.91 4.16 -26.28
C HIS A 685 -13.77 4.09 -27.30
N GLY A 686 -13.37 2.86 -27.72
CA GLY A 686 -12.19 2.71 -28.55
C GLY A 686 -11.02 3.50 -27.98
N ALA A 687 -10.80 3.45 -26.69
CA ALA A 687 -10.12 4.48 -25.93
C ALA A 687 -8.96 3.93 -25.09
N THR A 688 -8.12 4.81 -24.55
CA THR A 688 -7.12 4.51 -23.53
C THR A 688 -7.76 4.22 -22.18
N ILE A 689 -6.97 3.73 -21.18
CA ILE A 689 -7.41 3.52 -19.79
C ILE A 689 -7.52 4.86 -19.01
N PRO A 690 -8.33 4.95 -17.93
CA PRO A 690 -8.71 6.24 -17.29
C PRO A 690 -7.58 7.00 -16.57
N ARG A 691 -6.56 6.37 -16.05
CA ARG A 691 -5.38 6.97 -15.38
C ARG A 691 -5.66 8.09 -14.37
N GLY A 692 -6.85 8.09 -13.73
CA GLY A 692 -7.23 9.04 -12.69
C GLY A 692 -8.01 10.27 -13.14
N TRP A 693 -8.29 10.42 -14.43
CA TRP A 693 -9.11 11.54 -14.93
C TRP A 693 -10.50 11.64 -14.31
N GLN A 694 -11.06 10.51 -13.83
CA GLN A 694 -12.33 10.49 -13.09
C GLN A 694 -12.32 11.32 -11.79
N ARG A 695 -11.15 11.65 -11.23
CA ARG A 695 -11.01 12.60 -10.12
C ARG A 695 -10.90 14.05 -10.63
N THR A 696 -10.06 14.28 -11.62
CA THR A 696 -9.76 15.63 -12.15
C THR A 696 -10.93 16.18 -12.97
N TYR A 697 -11.63 15.31 -13.72
CA TYR A 697 -12.77 15.61 -14.57
C TYR A 697 -13.94 14.67 -14.25
N PRO A 698 -14.64 14.85 -13.11
CA PRO A 698 -15.60 13.88 -12.58
C PRO A 698 -16.85 13.66 -13.45
N HIS A 699 -17.11 14.45 -14.48
CA HIS A 699 -18.14 14.22 -15.47
C HIS A 699 -17.75 13.17 -16.53
N MET A 700 -16.47 12.77 -16.60
CA MET A 700 -16.02 11.56 -17.28
C MET A 700 -16.38 10.38 -16.37
N LEU A 701 -17.60 9.89 -16.50
CA LEU A 701 -18.18 8.91 -15.59
C LEU A 701 -17.82 7.48 -15.93
N THR A 702 -17.43 7.22 -17.19
CA THR A 702 -17.01 5.88 -17.60
C THR A 702 -16.10 5.94 -18.84
N MET A 703 -15.40 4.84 -19.08
CA MET A 703 -14.46 4.68 -20.16
C MET A 703 -14.37 3.19 -20.50
N GLU A 704 -14.44 2.83 -21.77
CA GLU A 704 -14.36 1.42 -22.18
C GLU A 704 -12.99 0.81 -21.87
N ALA A 705 -12.04 0.93 -22.77
CA ALA A 705 -10.70 0.35 -22.65
C ALA A 705 -10.72 -1.08 -22.08
N VAL A 706 -11.61 -1.90 -22.58
CA VAL A 706 -11.85 -3.28 -22.15
C VAL A 706 -12.44 -4.09 -23.31
N TYR A 707 -12.08 -5.37 -23.37
CA TYR A 707 -12.76 -6.31 -24.26
C TYR A 707 -14.12 -6.64 -23.61
N GLY A 708 -15.17 -5.89 -23.99
CA GLY A 708 -16.49 -5.85 -23.34
C GLY A 708 -17.54 -6.75 -23.98
N ALA A 709 -18.78 -6.73 -23.42
CA ALA A 709 -19.87 -7.61 -23.87
C ALA A 709 -20.39 -7.27 -25.26
N GLU A 710 -20.11 -6.09 -25.83
CA GLU A 710 -20.47 -5.80 -27.23
C GLU A 710 -19.88 -6.82 -28.21
N TRP A 711 -18.76 -7.46 -27.86
CA TRP A 711 -18.11 -8.49 -28.65
C TRP A 711 -18.85 -9.83 -28.68
N TYR A 712 -19.84 -10.05 -27.82
CA TYR A 712 -20.80 -11.17 -27.98
C TYR A 712 -21.50 -11.12 -29.34
N ASN A 713 -21.68 -9.91 -29.86
CA ASN A 713 -22.32 -9.69 -31.16
C ASN A 713 -21.38 -10.02 -32.33
N ASN A 714 -20.05 -9.88 -32.15
CA ASN A 714 -19.11 -9.84 -33.25
C ASN A 714 -18.26 -11.12 -33.38
N VAL A 715 -17.82 -11.75 -32.28
CA VAL A 715 -16.86 -12.86 -32.34
C VAL A 715 -17.11 -13.98 -31.34
N PRO A 716 -17.14 -15.26 -31.79
CA PRO A 716 -17.34 -16.43 -30.94
C PRO A 716 -16.21 -16.63 -29.92
N THR A 717 -14.97 -16.24 -30.26
CA THR A 717 -13.81 -16.34 -29.35
C THR A 717 -13.97 -15.53 -28.08
N PHE A 718 -14.62 -14.39 -28.14
CA PHE A 718 -14.97 -13.64 -26.94
C PHE A 718 -15.96 -14.42 -26.08
N THR A 719 -17.09 -14.84 -26.67
CA THR A 719 -18.15 -15.59 -25.99
C THR A 719 -17.61 -16.80 -25.23
N ASN A 720 -16.76 -17.60 -25.85
CA ASN A 720 -16.19 -18.81 -25.26
C ASN A 720 -15.22 -18.55 -24.08
N ARG A 721 -14.69 -17.36 -23.96
CA ARG A 721 -13.72 -16.96 -22.92
C ARG A 721 -14.30 -15.95 -21.91
N ALA A 722 -15.51 -15.46 -22.15
CA ALA A 722 -16.08 -14.35 -21.38
C ALA A 722 -16.14 -14.63 -19.87
N ALA A 723 -16.53 -15.82 -19.44
CA ALA A 723 -16.66 -16.13 -18.01
C ALA A 723 -15.33 -16.01 -17.25
N SER A 724 -14.24 -16.58 -17.79
CA SER A 724 -12.91 -16.46 -17.16
C SER A 724 -12.35 -15.03 -17.28
N HIS A 725 -12.65 -14.34 -18.38
CA HIS A 725 -12.30 -12.92 -18.54
C HIS A 725 -13.02 -12.04 -17.52
N ASN A 726 -14.31 -12.23 -17.33
CA ASN A 726 -15.12 -11.50 -16.36
C ASN A 726 -14.60 -11.66 -14.92
N THR A 727 -14.06 -12.84 -14.57
CA THR A 727 -13.44 -13.06 -13.25
C THR A 727 -12.01 -12.52 -13.14
N THR A 728 -11.41 -12.06 -14.22
CA THR A 728 -10.07 -11.42 -14.22
C THR A 728 -10.18 -9.89 -14.10
N LEU A 729 -11.20 -9.29 -14.68
CA LEU A 729 -11.37 -7.85 -14.75
C LEU A 729 -11.47 -7.13 -13.39
N PRO A 730 -12.12 -7.68 -12.34
CA PRO A 730 -12.15 -7.06 -11.02
C PRO A 730 -10.78 -6.93 -10.34
N PHE A 731 -9.80 -7.72 -10.78
CA PHE A 731 -8.43 -7.70 -10.26
C PHE A 731 -7.44 -6.99 -11.18
N THR A 732 -7.88 -6.54 -12.35
CA THR A 732 -7.07 -5.88 -13.36
C THR A 732 -7.71 -4.56 -13.80
N ARG A 733 -8.36 -4.52 -14.98
CA ARG A 733 -8.86 -3.30 -15.61
C ARG A 733 -9.78 -2.45 -14.70
N ASN A 734 -10.70 -3.08 -13.97
CA ASN A 734 -11.66 -2.33 -13.14
C ASN A 734 -11.06 -1.83 -11.80
N VAL A 735 -9.84 -2.25 -11.45
CA VAL A 735 -9.12 -1.70 -10.29
C VAL A 735 -8.76 -0.24 -10.51
N ILE A 736 -8.34 0.13 -11.73
CA ILE A 736 -7.74 1.42 -12.03
C ILE A 736 -8.74 2.53 -12.37
N GLY A 737 -10.02 2.21 -12.45
CA GLY A 737 -11.07 3.20 -12.68
C GLY A 737 -12.31 2.64 -13.39
N PRO A 738 -13.30 3.49 -13.67
CA PRO A 738 -14.59 3.10 -14.22
C PRO A 738 -14.42 2.37 -15.56
N MET A 739 -15.29 1.38 -15.79
CA MET A 739 -15.18 0.49 -16.94
C MET A 739 -16.55 0.27 -17.59
N ASP A 740 -16.72 0.76 -18.82
CA ASP A 740 -17.91 0.52 -19.60
C ASP A 740 -17.84 -0.84 -20.33
N TYR A 741 -18.06 -1.90 -19.57
CA TYR A 741 -18.10 -3.28 -20.07
C TYR A 741 -19.37 -3.59 -20.87
N THR A 742 -20.40 -2.77 -20.77
CA THR A 742 -21.75 -2.99 -21.32
C THR A 742 -22.38 -4.32 -20.89
N PRO A 743 -22.56 -4.55 -19.56
CA PRO A 743 -23.02 -5.85 -19.04
C PRO A 743 -24.49 -6.12 -19.25
N CYS A 744 -24.92 -7.32 -18.81
CA CYS A 744 -26.32 -7.70 -18.59
C CYS A 744 -27.08 -8.15 -19.84
N ALA A 745 -26.46 -9.02 -20.66
CA ALA A 745 -27.13 -9.67 -21.76
C ALA A 745 -27.87 -10.94 -21.28
N PHE A 746 -29.20 -10.97 -21.38
CA PHE A 746 -30.03 -12.14 -21.04
C PHE A 746 -30.50 -12.92 -22.27
N SER A 747 -30.27 -12.40 -23.46
CA SER A 747 -30.58 -13.05 -24.73
C SER A 747 -29.33 -13.23 -25.59
N ASP A 748 -29.43 -14.11 -26.55
CA ASP A 748 -28.40 -14.28 -27.58
C ASP A 748 -28.55 -13.22 -28.66
N SER A 749 -27.43 -12.79 -29.22
CA SER A 749 -27.37 -11.96 -30.42
C SER A 749 -26.87 -12.78 -31.63
N GLN A 750 -25.80 -12.37 -32.29
CA GLN A 750 -25.22 -13.14 -33.42
C GLN A 750 -24.54 -14.44 -32.95
N HIS A 751 -24.05 -14.44 -31.71
CA HIS A 751 -23.42 -15.60 -31.08
C HIS A 751 -24.05 -15.87 -29.72
N PRO A 752 -24.30 -17.14 -29.36
CA PRO A 752 -24.80 -17.48 -28.04
C PRO A 752 -23.75 -17.14 -26.97
N HIS A 753 -24.15 -16.49 -25.91
CA HIS A 753 -23.33 -16.35 -24.72
C HIS A 753 -23.47 -17.57 -23.81
N ILE A 754 -22.46 -17.84 -22.99
CA ILE A 754 -22.35 -19.07 -22.20
C ILE A 754 -22.59 -18.86 -20.70
N THR A 755 -22.68 -17.63 -20.28
CA THR A 755 -22.92 -17.22 -18.91
C THR A 755 -24.39 -17.38 -18.50
N THR A 756 -24.64 -17.57 -17.21
CA THR A 756 -26.03 -17.61 -16.72
C THR A 756 -26.61 -16.22 -16.53
N HIS A 757 -27.94 -16.12 -16.39
CA HIS A 757 -28.59 -14.84 -16.10
C HIS A 757 -28.11 -14.21 -14.79
N ALA A 758 -27.85 -15.03 -13.75
CA ALA A 758 -27.33 -14.52 -12.48
C ALA A 758 -25.87 -14.02 -12.60
N HIS A 759 -25.06 -14.64 -13.48
CA HIS A 759 -23.73 -14.12 -13.83
C HIS A 759 -23.84 -12.74 -14.48
N GLU A 760 -24.67 -12.62 -15.51
CA GLU A 760 -24.85 -11.35 -16.24
C GLU A 760 -25.36 -10.23 -15.31
N LEU A 761 -26.30 -10.53 -14.41
CA LEU A 761 -26.76 -9.57 -13.41
C LEU A 761 -25.65 -9.18 -12.44
N ALA A 762 -24.82 -10.15 -12.01
CA ALA A 762 -23.72 -9.90 -11.08
C ALA A 762 -22.68 -8.93 -11.64
N LEU A 763 -22.47 -8.90 -12.96
CA LEU A 763 -21.53 -7.97 -13.61
C LEU A 763 -21.89 -6.51 -13.36
N THR A 764 -23.16 -6.18 -13.20
CA THR A 764 -23.62 -4.81 -12.93
C THR A 764 -23.19 -4.28 -11.56
N VAL A 765 -22.87 -5.16 -10.64
CA VAL A 765 -22.32 -4.84 -9.31
C VAL A 765 -20.82 -5.00 -9.28
N LEU A 766 -20.27 -6.05 -9.89
CA LEU A 766 -18.83 -6.33 -9.90
C LEU A 766 -18.06 -5.25 -10.64
N PHE A 767 -18.58 -4.74 -11.77
CA PHE A 767 -17.91 -3.75 -12.59
C PHE A 767 -18.35 -2.34 -12.22
N GLU A 768 -17.44 -1.59 -11.64
CA GLU A 768 -17.67 -0.20 -11.28
C GLU A 768 -17.70 0.66 -12.56
N SER A 769 -18.76 1.43 -12.69
CA SER A 769 -18.97 2.39 -13.78
C SER A 769 -19.98 3.44 -13.35
N GLY A 770 -19.63 4.73 -13.45
CA GLY A 770 -20.57 5.82 -13.14
C GLY A 770 -21.74 5.94 -14.11
N LEU A 771 -21.56 5.47 -15.36
CA LEU A 771 -22.59 5.25 -16.35
C LEU A 771 -22.62 3.76 -16.69
N GLN A 772 -23.64 3.06 -16.30
CA GLN A 772 -23.77 1.62 -16.50
C GLN A 772 -24.67 1.35 -17.73
N HIS A 773 -24.06 1.12 -18.89
CA HIS A 773 -24.78 0.80 -20.13
C HIS A 773 -25.21 -0.66 -20.11
N LEU A 774 -26.49 -0.92 -20.29
CA LEU A 774 -27.05 -2.26 -20.34
C LEU A 774 -27.12 -2.77 -21.77
N ALA A 775 -26.48 -3.90 -22.02
CA ALA A 775 -26.50 -4.58 -23.31
C ALA A 775 -27.64 -5.58 -23.37
N ASP A 776 -28.63 -5.35 -24.10
CA ASP A 776 -29.62 -6.32 -24.57
C ASP A 776 -30.76 -5.56 -25.27
N ARG A 777 -31.74 -6.31 -25.77
CA ARG A 777 -32.91 -5.76 -26.45
C ARG A 777 -34.06 -5.51 -25.45
N PRO A 778 -34.98 -4.58 -25.77
CA PRO A 778 -36.08 -4.21 -24.87
C PRO A 778 -36.95 -5.39 -24.47
N GLU A 779 -37.33 -6.25 -25.42
CA GLU A 779 -38.17 -7.40 -25.16
C GLU A 779 -37.51 -8.43 -24.20
N SER A 780 -36.20 -8.54 -24.22
CA SER A 780 -35.45 -9.41 -23.32
C SER A 780 -35.49 -8.90 -21.89
N PHE A 781 -35.23 -7.59 -21.67
CA PHE A 781 -35.34 -6.98 -20.34
C PHE A 781 -36.78 -7.01 -19.79
N LEU A 782 -37.76 -6.67 -20.61
CA LEU A 782 -39.16 -6.62 -20.20
C LEU A 782 -39.75 -8.01 -19.88
N ALA A 783 -39.16 -9.07 -20.45
CA ALA A 783 -39.50 -10.46 -20.14
C ALA A 783 -38.90 -10.98 -18.82
N GLN A 784 -38.00 -10.23 -18.16
CA GLN A 784 -37.42 -10.65 -16.89
C GLN A 784 -38.45 -10.57 -15.73
N PRO A 785 -38.24 -11.34 -14.63
CA PRO A 785 -39.02 -11.19 -13.41
C PRO A 785 -39.04 -9.73 -12.92
N GLN A 786 -40.14 -9.32 -12.28
CA GLN A 786 -40.27 -7.94 -11.79
C GLN A 786 -39.15 -7.56 -10.83
N GLU A 787 -38.69 -8.49 -9.99
CA GLU A 787 -37.60 -8.29 -9.02
C GLU A 787 -36.27 -7.96 -9.73
N VAL A 788 -36.02 -8.53 -10.91
CA VAL A 788 -34.80 -8.21 -11.73
C VAL A 788 -34.94 -6.83 -12.35
N LYS A 789 -36.14 -6.48 -12.88
CA LYS A 789 -36.39 -5.14 -13.42
C LYS A 789 -36.28 -4.06 -12.35
N ASP A 790 -36.85 -4.32 -11.16
CA ASP A 790 -36.75 -3.41 -10.01
C ASP A 790 -35.32 -3.26 -9.52
N PHE A 791 -34.52 -4.34 -9.52
CA PHE A 791 -33.10 -4.29 -9.19
C PHE A 791 -32.34 -3.38 -10.15
N LEU A 792 -32.49 -3.57 -11.46
CA LEU A 792 -31.81 -2.76 -12.47
C LEU A 792 -32.25 -1.29 -12.45
N GLY A 793 -33.52 -1.01 -12.20
CA GLY A 793 -34.07 0.35 -12.06
C GLY A 793 -33.65 1.09 -10.77
N GLN A 794 -33.14 0.36 -9.78
CA GLN A 794 -32.67 0.88 -8.50
C GLN A 794 -31.17 0.69 -8.32
N LEU A 795 -30.47 0.16 -9.32
CA LEU A 795 -29.04 -0.14 -9.25
C LEU A 795 -28.24 1.14 -9.02
N PRO A 796 -27.52 1.25 -7.92
CA PRO A 796 -26.59 2.38 -7.74
C PRO A 796 -25.38 2.19 -8.66
N THR A 797 -24.91 3.30 -9.20
CA THR A 797 -23.66 3.36 -10.00
C THR A 797 -22.56 4.08 -9.26
N VAL A 798 -22.79 4.39 -7.97
CA VAL A 798 -21.87 5.08 -7.06
C VAL A 798 -21.81 4.34 -5.75
N TRP A 799 -20.61 4.15 -5.22
CA TRP A 799 -20.38 3.29 -4.08
C TRP A 799 -19.67 4.01 -2.95
N ASP A 800 -20.26 4.02 -1.77
CA ASP A 800 -19.62 4.53 -0.54
C ASP A 800 -18.42 3.69 -0.15
N GLU A 801 -18.50 2.39 -0.41
CA GLU A 801 -17.52 1.40 0.03
C GLU A 801 -17.51 0.18 -0.88
N THR A 802 -16.30 -0.34 -1.13
CA THR A 802 -16.08 -1.61 -1.84
C THR A 802 -15.21 -2.50 -0.98
N ARG A 803 -15.61 -3.77 -0.84
CA ARG A 803 -14.88 -4.81 -0.11
C ARG A 803 -14.68 -6.05 -0.95
N TYR A 804 -13.46 -6.52 -1.02
CA TYR A 804 -13.16 -7.86 -1.52
C TYR A 804 -13.64 -8.91 -0.52
N VAL A 805 -14.34 -9.92 -1.00
CA VAL A 805 -14.81 -11.04 -0.17
C VAL A 805 -13.97 -12.28 -0.45
N SER A 806 -13.91 -12.71 -1.71
CA SER A 806 -13.15 -13.89 -2.12
C SER A 806 -12.91 -13.92 -3.63
N GLY A 807 -12.10 -14.85 -4.09
CA GLY A 807 -11.87 -15.10 -5.50
C GLY A 807 -10.40 -15.10 -5.91
N TYR A 808 -10.17 -15.37 -7.19
CA TYR A 808 -8.83 -15.38 -7.79
C TYR A 808 -8.96 -15.10 -9.31
N PRO A 809 -8.07 -14.34 -9.93
CA PRO A 809 -8.17 -13.96 -11.33
C PRO A 809 -8.34 -15.16 -12.26
N GLY A 810 -9.33 -15.10 -13.15
CA GLY A 810 -9.66 -16.15 -14.11
C GLY A 810 -10.50 -17.31 -13.54
N ARG A 811 -10.74 -17.35 -12.24
CA ARG A 811 -11.47 -18.44 -11.58
C ARG A 811 -12.79 -18.01 -10.97
N SER A 812 -12.77 -17.02 -10.10
CA SER A 812 -13.97 -16.47 -9.45
C SER A 812 -13.69 -15.07 -8.90
N ALA A 813 -14.77 -14.32 -8.66
CA ALA A 813 -14.70 -13.04 -7.96
C ALA A 813 -15.96 -12.86 -7.12
N VAL A 814 -15.81 -12.45 -5.85
CA VAL A 814 -16.91 -12.08 -4.95
C VAL A 814 -16.56 -10.74 -4.31
N ILE A 815 -17.40 -9.73 -4.55
CA ILE A 815 -17.19 -8.36 -4.08
C ILE A 815 -18.47 -7.86 -3.43
N ALA A 816 -18.35 -7.14 -2.32
CA ALA A 816 -19.44 -6.43 -1.65
C ALA A 816 -19.27 -4.92 -1.84
N ARG A 817 -20.33 -4.24 -2.24
CA ARG A 817 -20.36 -2.78 -2.42
C ARG A 817 -21.52 -2.18 -1.63
N ARG A 818 -21.28 -1.04 -0.99
CA ARG A 818 -22.31 -0.34 -0.22
C ARG A 818 -22.72 0.97 -0.90
N SER A 819 -24.02 1.21 -0.93
CA SER A 819 -24.59 2.51 -1.27
C SER A 819 -25.65 2.87 -0.23
N GLY A 820 -25.44 3.94 0.51
CA GLY A 820 -26.27 4.29 1.68
C GLY A 820 -26.27 3.17 2.71
N ASN A 821 -27.47 2.69 3.04
CA ASN A 821 -27.70 1.60 4.02
C ASN A 821 -27.79 0.20 3.37
N THR A 822 -27.60 0.10 2.06
CA THR A 822 -27.77 -1.17 1.33
C THR A 822 -26.42 -1.69 0.84
N TRP A 823 -26.18 -2.98 1.09
CA TRP A 823 -25.06 -3.70 0.51
C TRP A 823 -25.51 -4.52 -0.70
N TYR A 824 -24.74 -4.43 -1.74
CA TYR A 824 -24.86 -5.21 -2.96
C TYR A 824 -23.66 -6.16 -3.02
N VAL A 825 -23.91 -7.46 -2.97
CA VAL A 825 -22.86 -8.48 -2.99
C VAL A 825 -23.04 -9.29 -4.26
N ALA A 826 -21.99 -9.35 -5.07
CA ALA A 826 -22.06 -10.12 -6.31
C ALA A 826 -20.89 -11.08 -6.40
N GLY A 827 -21.18 -12.27 -6.92
CA GLY A 827 -20.16 -13.29 -7.16
C GLY A 827 -20.37 -13.99 -8.48
N ILE A 828 -19.28 -14.33 -9.16
CA ILE A 828 -19.27 -15.04 -10.44
C ILE A 828 -18.26 -16.18 -10.44
N ASN A 829 -18.64 -17.27 -11.14
CA ASN A 829 -17.82 -18.43 -11.46
C ASN A 829 -17.29 -18.30 -12.88
N GLY A 830 -15.97 -18.25 -13.05
CA GLY A 830 -15.30 -18.19 -14.35
C GLY A 830 -15.01 -19.56 -14.98
N MET A 831 -15.33 -20.65 -14.28
CA MET A 831 -14.97 -22.02 -14.66
C MET A 831 -16.10 -22.73 -15.40
N ASP A 832 -15.73 -23.73 -16.19
CA ASP A 832 -16.65 -24.57 -16.97
C ASP A 832 -17.30 -25.69 -16.13
N GLU A 833 -16.94 -25.76 -14.85
CA GLU A 833 -17.53 -26.64 -13.85
C GLU A 833 -18.22 -25.85 -12.73
N GLU A 834 -19.08 -26.54 -12.00
CA GLU A 834 -19.73 -26.01 -10.81
C GLU A 834 -18.70 -25.70 -9.73
N GLN A 835 -18.84 -24.54 -9.08
CA GLN A 835 -17.96 -24.09 -8.00
C GLN A 835 -18.79 -23.69 -6.77
N VAL A 836 -18.20 -23.88 -5.60
CA VAL A 836 -18.71 -23.32 -4.35
C VAL A 836 -17.88 -22.09 -4.01
N LEU A 837 -18.50 -20.93 -4.12
CA LEU A 837 -17.84 -19.65 -3.83
C LEU A 837 -17.98 -19.31 -2.35
N ASP A 838 -16.90 -18.84 -1.74
CA ASP A 838 -16.93 -18.27 -0.40
C ASP A 838 -17.63 -16.90 -0.45
N ALA A 839 -18.68 -16.74 0.33
CA ALA A 839 -19.50 -15.53 0.49
C ALA A 839 -19.70 -15.21 1.97
N ASP A 840 -18.67 -15.42 2.80
CA ASP A 840 -18.74 -15.09 4.23
C ASP A 840 -18.68 -13.57 4.45
N LEU A 841 -19.85 -13.01 4.74
CA LEU A 841 -20.03 -11.57 4.92
C LEU A 841 -20.08 -11.12 6.39
N ARG A 842 -19.88 -12.03 7.35
CA ARG A 842 -20.05 -11.73 8.79
C ARG A 842 -19.15 -10.60 9.30
N ALA A 843 -17.95 -10.49 8.74
CA ALA A 843 -17.01 -9.39 9.07
C ALA A 843 -17.40 -8.04 8.42
N ILE A 844 -18.09 -8.07 7.28
CA ILE A 844 -18.45 -6.88 6.49
C ILE A 844 -19.85 -6.41 6.86
N ILE A 845 -20.80 -7.35 6.97
CA ILE A 845 -22.21 -7.10 7.26
C ILE A 845 -22.61 -7.91 8.50
N PRO A 846 -22.22 -7.47 9.70
CA PRO A 846 -22.49 -8.25 10.93
C PRO A 846 -23.97 -8.34 11.28
N THR A 847 -24.78 -7.36 10.86
CA THR A 847 -26.22 -7.29 11.11
C THR A 847 -26.95 -6.74 9.89
N PHE A 848 -28.14 -7.26 9.61
CA PHE A 848 -29.03 -6.77 8.56
C PHE A 848 -30.47 -7.13 8.88
N ARG A 849 -31.44 -6.48 8.20
CA ARG A 849 -32.86 -6.71 8.38
C ARG A 849 -33.37 -7.81 7.44
N THR A 850 -33.10 -7.66 6.17
CA THR A 850 -33.53 -8.57 5.12
C THR A 850 -32.54 -8.56 3.96
N ALA A 851 -32.50 -9.63 3.20
CA ALA A 851 -31.74 -9.75 1.98
C ALA A 851 -32.57 -10.36 0.87
N ARG A 852 -32.45 -9.80 -0.33
CA ARG A 852 -32.95 -10.42 -1.57
C ARG A 852 -31.82 -11.12 -2.27
N LEU A 853 -32.01 -12.38 -2.61
CA LEU A 853 -31.01 -13.23 -3.24
C LEU A 853 -31.46 -13.57 -4.67
N PHE A 854 -30.55 -13.28 -5.63
CA PHE A 854 -30.68 -13.68 -7.03
C PHE A 854 -29.61 -14.73 -7.31
N LEU A 855 -30.03 -15.95 -7.58
CA LEU A 855 -29.19 -17.13 -7.67
C LEU A 855 -29.37 -17.85 -9.00
N ASP A 856 -28.44 -18.71 -9.34
CA ASP A 856 -28.53 -19.63 -10.47
C ASP A 856 -29.70 -20.63 -10.27
N GLY A 857 -30.70 -20.56 -11.16
CA GLY A 857 -31.80 -21.50 -11.26
C GLY A 857 -31.89 -22.13 -12.63
N LYS A 858 -33.06 -22.56 -13.10
CA LYS A 858 -33.24 -22.91 -14.51
C LYS A 858 -32.99 -21.69 -15.41
N LYS A 859 -33.52 -20.51 -15.03
CA LYS A 859 -33.13 -19.16 -15.40
C LYS A 859 -32.75 -18.37 -14.15
N TRP A 860 -33.65 -18.35 -13.18
CA TRP A 860 -33.58 -17.66 -11.90
C TRP A 860 -34.01 -18.52 -10.73
N GLU A 861 -33.37 -18.37 -9.57
CA GLU A 861 -33.87 -18.63 -8.25
C GLU A 861 -33.83 -17.31 -7.47
N ILE A 862 -34.98 -16.73 -7.16
CA ILE A 862 -35.09 -15.46 -6.44
C ILE A 862 -35.83 -15.73 -5.11
N ARG A 863 -35.21 -15.30 -4.00
CA ARG A 863 -35.79 -15.47 -2.67
C ARG A 863 -35.38 -14.37 -1.69
N THR A 864 -36.19 -14.19 -0.65
CA THR A 864 -35.85 -13.33 0.50
C THR A 864 -35.26 -14.18 1.61
N ALA A 865 -34.29 -13.64 2.33
CA ALA A 865 -33.60 -14.33 3.42
C ALA A 865 -33.37 -13.37 4.61
N THR A 866 -33.41 -13.95 5.83
CA THR A 866 -33.03 -13.30 7.08
C THR A 866 -31.69 -13.79 7.61
N LYS A 867 -31.07 -14.74 6.91
CA LYS A 867 -29.71 -15.26 7.15
C LYS A 867 -29.00 -15.43 5.81
N LEU A 868 -27.82 -14.89 5.69
CA LEU A 868 -27.00 -15.06 4.48
C LEU A 868 -26.24 -16.39 4.51
N PRO A 869 -26.20 -17.11 3.38
CA PRO A 869 -25.27 -18.23 3.22
C PRO A 869 -23.83 -17.74 3.29
N THR A 870 -22.95 -18.51 3.93
CA THR A 870 -21.50 -18.25 3.91
C THR A 870 -20.82 -18.78 2.66
N THR A 871 -21.49 -19.64 1.91
CA THR A 871 -21.02 -20.18 0.63
C THR A 871 -22.17 -20.23 -0.36
N VAL A 872 -21.86 -20.08 -1.64
CA VAL A 872 -22.82 -20.15 -2.74
C VAL A 872 -22.37 -21.14 -3.78
N LYS A 873 -23.25 -22.08 -4.09
CA LYS A 873 -23.04 -23.05 -5.16
C LYS A 873 -23.47 -22.40 -6.47
N CYS A 874 -22.50 -22.10 -7.32
CA CYS A 874 -22.69 -21.52 -8.65
C CYS A 874 -22.56 -22.58 -9.73
N ARG A 875 -23.46 -22.55 -10.71
CA ARG A 875 -23.38 -23.38 -11.90
C ARG A 875 -22.11 -23.10 -12.70
N PRO A 876 -21.71 -23.95 -13.67
CA PRO A 876 -20.68 -23.59 -14.63
C PRO A 876 -20.98 -22.21 -15.24
N ARG A 877 -20.02 -21.29 -15.18
CA ARG A 877 -20.12 -19.90 -15.66
C ARG A 877 -21.30 -19.13 -15.06
N GLY A 878 -21.69 -19.52 -13.84
CA GLY A 878 -22.82 -18.96 -13.10
C GLY A 878 -22.43 -17.80 -12.17
N GLY A 879 -23.43 -17.34 -11.40
CA GLY A 879 -23.21 -16.25 -10.46
C GLY A 879 -24.35 -16.05 -9.47
N PHE A 880 -24.23 -15.01 -8.68
CA PHE A 880 -25.26 -14.60 -7.72
C PHE A 880 -25.19 -13.11 -7.41
N VAL A 881 -26.31 -12.56 -6.95
CA VAL A 881 -26.38 -11.21 -6.37
C VAL A 881 -27.17 -11.27 -5.07
N TYR A 882 -26.69 -10.59 -4.03
CA TYR A 882 -27.43 -10.29 -2.81
C TYR A 882 -27.64 -8.77 -2.69
N VAL A 883 -28.86 -8.38 -2.38
CA VAL A 883 -29.19 -7.01 -1.95
C VAL A 883 -29.57 -7.09 -0.49
N VAL A 884 -28.74 -6.50 0.38
CA VAL A 884 -28.82 -6.66 1.83
C VAL A 884 -29.12 -5.32 2.48
N GLU A 885 -30.27 -5.18 3.10
CA GLU A 885 -30.72 -3.96 3.78
C GLU A 885 -30.35 -4.01 5.27
N ARG A 886 -29.67 -2.95 5.76
CA ARG A 886 -29.37 -2.78 7.19
C ARG A 886 -30.56 -2.31 7.99
#